data_9f5a6769d61a563d6bd69cc8ccddb89d
#
_entry.id   9f5a6769d61a563d6bd69cc8ccddb89d
#
_cell.length_a   1.000
_cell.length_b   1.000
_cell.length_c   1.000
_cell.angle_alpha   90.00
_cell.angle_beta   90.00
_cell.angle_gamma   90.00
#
_symmetry.space_group_name_H-M   'P 1'
#
loop_
_entity.id
_entity.type
_entity.pdbx_description
1 polymer ?
#
loop_
_entity_poly.entity_id
_entity_poly.type
_entity_poly.pdbx_seq_one_letter_code
_entity_poly.pdbx_strand_id
1 'polypeptide(L)'
;MTGQAIITALMYGGIALPAFAATEAPDSISEWELDEFVVEKKRAGNLKLSGPENAFQINQTELFRAACCNLGESFTTNPSVDVNYSDPGTGAKQIKLLGLSGSYVQLLAENMPDFRGAARPYALRYVPGPWMKSISVSKGSASVKNGFESMSGQIDVEYLKPDDPSGVAVNAYLDSDLKLEANVDANTKLTPTLATELLAHFEDRFMNHDGNDDGFADMPDIRQVNLFNRWKYVGQKYIFHGGVGYLNEKSEAGQILHHQHLEHPYRIEMKTDRVQAYMKHAFILDRDHNTNIALMANGSFHSLDASYGLKAYDVDEWNGYTQLIFETDFNERNCLSAGLSFNHDSFRQHLRKVNDAALPLTPLNESENTFGGYAQYTWKPSERLTAMAGVRGDYSSIYGWFATPRCNIRYTPTDGLNLRASVGKGYRTVFGWAEYNYLLASGRELIVEDLNQEASWNYGINADYTLWLGSQSIRFNADYYYTDFDRQVNVDYDSYPHTLTIANLKGKSYSHTFQVDATYESSFGLSVTAAYRLNDVKTTYGGKLLEKPLTPKYKALLTASYSTEMDIWQFDATLAVNGGGRMPAPYLTADGSYSWPERFKAFPQLNLQVTRWFRHFSIYAGGENLTGFRQKNPIICSSDPWSPNFDSTMIWGPVQGAMAYVGIRLNFGKL
;
A
#
# COMPACT_ATOMS: atom_id res chain seq x y z
N MET A 1 -19.55 -24.57 7.92
CA MET A 1 -18.57 -25.63 7.56
C MET A 1 -17.21 -25.03 7.87
N THR A 2 -16.51 -25.57 8.84
CA THR A 2 -15.28 -25.02 9.41
C THR A 2 -14.13 -25.09 8.41
N GLY A 3 -13.20 -24.14 8.41
CA GLY A 3 -12.08 -23.99 7.46
C GLY A 3 -11.18 -25.23 7.24
N GLN A 4 -11.25 -26.24 8.10
CA GLN A 4 -10.53 -27.50 7.93
C GLN A 4 -10.99 -28.34 6.71
N ALA A 5 -12.23 -28.21 6.26
CA ALA A 5 -12.73 -28.96 5.11
C ALA A 5 -12.21 -28.44 3.76
N ILE A 6 -11.84 -27.16 3.69
CA ILE A 6 -11.32 -26.52 2.46
C ILE A 6 -9.84 -26.86 2.25
N ILE A 7 -9.06 -26.95 3.34
CA ILE A 7 -7.62 -27.29 3.28
C ILE A 7 -7.40 -28.73 2.80
N THR A 8 -8.27 -29.68 3.19
CA THR A 8 -8.15 -31.09 2.80
C THR A 8 -8.47 -31.30 1.31
N ALA A 9 -9.35 -30.51 0.71
CA ALA A 9 -9.71 -30.61 -0.71
C ALA A 9 -8.60 -30.10 -1.65
N LEU A 10 -7.76 -29.16 -1.19
CA LEU A 10 -6.65 -28.60 -1.97
C LEU A 10 -5.39 -29.50 -1.97
N MET A 11 -5.25 -30.42 -1.01
CA MET A 11 -4.06 -31.29 -0.92
C MET A 11 -4.17 -32.59 -1.73
N TYR A 12 -5.38 -33.02 -2.17
CA TYR A 12 -5.61 -34.29 -2.83
C TYR A 12 -6.07 -34.25 -4.29
N GLY A 13 -6.12 -33.03 -4.90
CA GLY A 13 -6.45 -32.86 -6.32
C GLY A 13 -5.26 -33.07 -7.24
N GLY A 14 -4.76 -34.30 -7.36
CA GLY A 14 -3.78 -34.66 -8.38
C GLY A 14 -4.41 -34.64 -9.78
N ILE A 15 -4.15 -33.55 -10.56
CA ILE A 15 -4.51 -33.49 -11.98
C ILE A 15 -3.43 -34.23 -12.77
N ALA A 16 -3.77 -35.39 -13.36
CA ALA A 16 -2.94 -36.09 -14.33
C ALA A 16 -2.91 -35.29 -15.63
N LEU A 17 -1.75 -34.72 -15.98
CA LEU A 17 -1.53 -34.02 -17.26
C LEU A 17 -1.09 -35.00 -18.34
N PRO A 18 -1.61 -34.91 -19.56
CA PRO A 18 -1.11 -35.70 -20.69
C PRO A 18 0.27 -35.23 -21.13
N ALA A 19 1.17 -36.16 -21.40
CA ALA A 19 2.51 -35.91 -21.92
C ALA A 19 2.43 -35.37 -23.36
N PHE A 20 2.88 -34.15 -23.58
CA PHE A 20 3.11 -33.58 -24.94
C PHE A 20 4.58 -33.64 -25.29
N ALA A 21 4.86 -34.07 -26.51
CA ALA A 21 6.20 -34.22 -27.07
C ALA A 21 6.89 -32.85 -27.25
N ALA A 22 8.17 -32.81 -26.86
CA ALA A 22 9.03 -31.63 -26.98
C ALA A 22 9.33 -31.32 -28.47
N THR A 23 9.01 -30.12 -28.89
CA THR A 23 9.54 -29.48 -30.12
C THR A 23 10.54 -28.40 -29.67
N GLU A 24 11.69 -28.33 -30.34
CA GLU A 24 12.78 -27.41 -30.10
C GLU A 24 12.29 -25.95 -30.08
N ALA A 25 12.74 -25.20 -29.05
CA ALA A 25 12.41 -23.80 -28.88
C ALA A 25 13.23 -22.91 -29.83
N PRO A 26 12.64 -21.92 -30.49
CA PRO A 26 13.40 -20.89 -31.21
C PRO A 26 14.01 -19.90 -30.21
N ASP A 27 15.25 -19.50 -30.50
CA ASP A 27 16.01 -18.49 -29.78
C ASP A 27 15.26 -17.15 -29.69
N SER A 28 15.33 -16.54 -28.50
CA SER A 28 14.86 -15.19 -28.16
C SER A 28 13.36 -14.91 -28.34
N ILE A 29 12.56 -15.28 -27.35
CA ILE A 29 11.22 -14.73 -27.16
C ILE A 29 11.40 -13.41 -26.39
N SER A 30 11.10 -12.28 -27.06
CA SER A 30 10.93 -11.00 -26.40
C SER A 30 9.75 -11.11 -25.44
N GLU A 31 9.98 -10.82 -24.16
CA GLU A 31 8.95 -10.82 -23.12
C GLU A 31 7.88 -9.76 -23.45
N TRP A 32 6.69 -10.22 -23.75
CA TRP A 32 5.49 -9.39 -23.87
C TRP A 32 4.81 -9.38 -22.52
N GLU A 33 5.13 -8.42 -21.70
CA GLU A 33 4.31 -8.05 -20.56
C GLU A 33 3.38 -6.91 -21.01
N LEU A 34 2.09 -7.03 -20.72
CA LEU A 34 1.07 -6.00 -20.95
C LEU A 34 1.56 -4.67 -20.35
N ASP A 35 2.01 -3.75 -21.21
CA ASP A 35 2.57 -2.44 -20.85
C ASP A 35 3.60 -2.48 -19.68
N GLU A 36 4.45 -3.48 -19.65
CA GLU A 36 5.57 -3.51 -18.72
C GLU A 36 6.72 -2.71 -19.31
N PHE A 37 7.04 -1.64 -18.64
CA PHE A 37 8.13 -0.76 -18.99
C PHE A 37 9.45 -1.51 -18.90
N VAL A 38 10.17 -1.62 -20.00
CA VAL A 38 11.54 -2.13 -20.02
C VAL A 38 12.40 -1.17 -19.22
N VAL A 39 12.70 -1.54 -17.99
CA VAL A 39 13.62 -0.79 -17.13
C VAL A 39 15.05 -1.23 -17.44
N GLU A 40 15.87 -0.31 -17.94
CA GLU A 40 17.31 -0.54 -18.04
C GLU A 40 17.87 -0.99 -16.67
N LYS A 41 18.49 -2.15 -16.66
CA LYS A 41 19.16 -2.79 -15.55
C LYS A 41 20.17 -1.81 -14.91
N LYS A 42 20.10 -1.59 -13.60
CA LYS A 42 21.13 -1.00 -12.71
C LYS A 42 21.03 0.49 -12.32
N ARG A 43 19.89 1.15 -12.34
CA ARG A 43 19.77 2.43 -11.64
C ARG A 43 18.95 2.26 -10.36
N ALA A 44 19.53 2.58 -9.22
CA ALA A 44 18.81 2.70 -7.98
C ALA A 44 18.05 4.02 -7.95
N GLY A 45 16.94 4.09 -7.23
CA GLY A 45 16.11 5.27 -7.07
C GLY A 45 14.72 5.12 -7.68
N ASN A 46 13.90 6.15 -7.51
CA ASN A 46 12.57 6.21 -8.10
C ASN A 46 12.68 6.38 -9.62
N LEU A 47 12.49 5.30 -10.37
CA LEU A 47 12.57 5.32 -11.82
C LEU A 47 11.29 5.94 -12.39
N LYS A 48 11.38 7.10 -13.03
CA LYS A 48 10.26 7.69 -13.75
C LYS A 48 9.89 6.83 -14.94
N LEU A 49 8.60 6.51 -15.05
CA LEU A 49 8.07 5.75 -16.16
C LEU A 49 7.87 6.65 -17.38
N SER A 50 8.06 6.09 -18.58
CA SER A 50 8.02 6.83 -19.85
C SER A 50 6.60 7.19 -20.31
N GLY A 51 5.57 6.71 -19.66
CA GLY A 51 4.16 6.94 -19.97
C GLY A 51 3.71 8.40 -19.82
N PRO A 52 2.48 8.73 -20.29
CA PRO A 52 1.90 10.06 -20.10
C PRO A 52 1.48 10.33 -18.65
N GLU A 53 1.32 9.30 -17.84
CA GLU A 53 1.03 9.40 -16.41
C GLU A 53 2.25 9.85 -15.63
N ASN A 54 2.05 10.54 -14.52
CA ASN A 54 3.13 10.84 -13.59
C ASN A 54 3.33 9.66 -12.64
N ALA A 55 4.01 8.64 -13.13
CA ALA A 55 4.29 7.42 -12.43
C ALA A 55 5.79 7.18 -12.26
N PHE A 56 6.16 6.49 -11.18
CA PHE A 56 7.50 6.01 -10.92
C PHE A 56 7.47 4.60 -10.33
N GLN A 57 8.58 3.89 -10.47
CA GLN A 57 8.75 2.54 -9.95
C GLN A 57 9.85 2.50 -8.90
N ILE A 58 9.58 1.89 -7.78
CA ILE A 58 10.55 1.50 -6.75
C ILE A 58 10.96 0.07 -7.08
N ASN A 59 12.17 -0.13 -7.54
CA ASN A 59 12.67 -1.45 -7.90
C ASN A 59 13.32 -2.17 -6.70
N GLN A 60 13.67 -3.43 -6.87
CA GLN A 60 14.27 -4.25 -5.82
C GLN A 60 15.57 -3.65 -5.25
N THR A 61 16.37 -2.98 -6.08
CA THR A 61 17.61 -2.31 -5.62
C THR A 61 17.28 -1.17 -4.64
N GLU A 62 16.22 -0.41 -4.88
CA GLU A 62 15.77 0.63 -3.97
C GLU A 62 15.15 0.03 -2.70
N LEU A 63 14.38 -1.06 -2.83
CA LEU A 63 13.80 -1.77 -1.68
C LEU A 63 14.88 -2.32 -0.72
N PHE A 64 16.08 -2.63 -1.21
CA PHE A 64 17.19 -3.12 -0.38
C PHE A 64 17.95 -2.03 0.38
N ARG A 65 17.69 -0.74 0.14
CA ARG A 65 18.33 0.39 0.85
C ARG A 65 17.84 0.59 2.28
N ALA A 66 16.73 -0.02 2.63
CA ALA A 66 16.21 -0.09 3.99
C ALA A 66 15.82 -1.53 4.29
N ALA A 67 15.70 -1.90 5.57
CA ALA A 67 15.10 -3.17 5.94
C ALA A 67 13.60 -3.09 5.65
N CYS A 68 13.20 -3.55 4.47
CA CYS A 68 11.79 -3.60 4.08
C CYS A 68 11.19 -4.91 4.55
N CYS A 69 10.63 -4.94 5.75
CA CYS A 69 9.95 -6.11 6.28
C CYS A 69 8.57 -6.30 5.60
N ASN A 70 7.92 -5.20 5.24
CA ASN A 70 6.59 -5.20 4.62
C ASN A 70 6.38 -4.00 3.68
N LEU A 71 5.26 -3.98 2.95
CA LEU A 71 4.92 -2.92 2.00
C LEU A 71 4.94 -1.53 2.64
N GLY A 72 4.52 -1.38 3.91
CA GLY A 72 4.52 -0.09 4.59
C GLY A 72 5.93 0.50 4.75
N GLU A 73 6.91 -0.31 5.06
CA GLU A 73 8.29 0.11 5.28
C GLU A 73 9.03 0.42 3.97
N SER A 74 8.54 -0.09 2.84
CA SER A 74 9.11 0.12 1.50
C SER A 74 9.10 1.58 1.05
N PHE A 75 8.33 2.44 1.69
CA PHE A 75 8.23 3.86 1.35
C PHE A 75 9.11 4.79 2.19
N THR A 76 9.94 4.24 3.08
CA THR A 76 10.79 5.02 4.00
C THR A 76 11.72 5.99 3.25
N THR A 77 12.29 5.56 2.12
CA THR A 77 13.17 6.38 1.27
C THR A 77 12.41 7.23 0.24
N ASN A 78 11.08 7.15 0.20
CA ASN A 78 10.26 7.79 -0.83
C ASN A 78 9.72 9.17 -0.38
N PRO A 79 9.92 10.24 -1.17
CA PRO A 79 9.44 11.56 -0.81
C PRO A 79 7.93 11.75 -1.00
N SER A 80 7.29 10.92 -1.83
CA SER A 80 5.91 11.14 -2.28
C SER A 80 4.87 10.41 -1.44
N VAL A 81 5.26 9.30 -0.82
CA VAL A 81 4.38 8.43 -0.04
C VAL A 81 4.78 8.52 1.43
N ASP A 82 3.82 8.74 2.31
CA ASP A 82 3.99 8.62 3.76
C ASP A 82 3.25 7.39 4.26
N VAL A 83 3.80 6.75 5.27
CA VAL A 83 3.14 5.67 6.00
C VAL A 83 3.16 6.01 7.48
N ASN A 84 2.00 6.06 8.09
CA ASN A 84 1.84 6.37 9.49
C ASN A 84 0.94 5.33 10.18
N TYR A 85 1.20 5.06 11.45
CA TYR A 85 0.25 4.32 12.26
C TYR A 85 -1.03 5.13 12.46
N SER A 86 -2.17 4.45 12.46
CA SER A 86 -3.47 5.02 12.78
C SER A 86 -3.86 4.74 14.22
N ASP A 87 -3.39 3.60 14.71
CA ASP A 87 -3.54 3.13 16.09
C ASP A 87 -2.40 2.15 16.41
N PRO A 88 -1.64 2.34 17.51
CA PRO A 88 -0.53 1.47 17.86
C PRO A 88 -1.00 0.10 18.33
N GLY A 89 -2.13 0.03 19.07
CA GLY A 89 -2.62 -1.22 19.62
C GLY A 89 -3.08 -2.24 18.59
N THR A 90 -3.71 -1.79 17.50
CA THR A 90 -4.09 -2.67 16.38
C THR A 90 -2.96 -2.83 15.34
N GLY A 91 -1.96 -1.95 15.37
CA GLY A 91 -0.93 -1.88 14.35
C GLY A 91 -1.45 -1.43 12.98
N ALA A 92 -2.65 -0.83 12.91
CA ALA A 92 -3.21 -0.28 11.68
C ALA A 92 -2.32 0.82 11.13
N LYS A 93 -1.96 0.73 9.84
CA LYS A 93 -1.12 1.70 9.14
C LYS A 93 -1.91 2.32 7.97
N GLN A 94 -1.66 3.59 7.71
CA GLN A 94 -2.23 4.30 6.56
C GLN A 94 -1.14 4.86 5.67
N ILE A 95 -1.29 4.64 4.37
CA ILE A 95 -0.57 5.40 3.34
C ILE A 95 -1.17 6.79 3.26
N LYS A 96 -0.34 7.79 2.98
CA LYS A 96 -0.79 9.13 2.54
C LYS A 96 -0.10 9.48 1.23
N LEU A 97 -0.90 9.83 0.22
CA LEU A 97 -0.43 10.28 -1.08
C LEU A 97 -1.13 11.60 -1.41
N LEU A 98 -0.38 12.60 -1.87
CA LEU A 98 -0.88 13.95 -2.12
C LEU A 98 -1.55 14.60 -0.89
N GLY A 99 -1.03 14.33 0.31
CA GLY A 99 -1.58 14.81 1.58
C GLY A 99 -2.91 14.15 2.00
N LEU A 100 -3.43 13.22 1.21
CA LEU A 100 -4.71 12.55 1.42
C LEU A 100 -4.52 11.17 2.05
N SER A 101 -5.54 10.67 2.75
CA SER A 101 -5.57 9.34 3.35
C SER A 101 -5.39 8.24 2.31
N GLY A 102 -4.81 7.13 2.71
CA GLY A 102 -4.66 5.93 1.89
C GLY A 102 -5.98 5.35 1.37
N SER A 103 -7.09 5.70 1.99
CA SER A 103 -8.41 5.34 1.46
C SER A 103 -8.67 5.86 0.04
N TYR A 104 -7.99 6.94 -0.37
CA TYR A 104 -8.09 7.54 -1.71
C TYR A 104 -7.04 7.02 -2.70
N VAL A 105 -6.12 6.18 -2.24
CA VAL A 105 -5.13 5.48 -3.06
C VAL A 105 -5.67 4.11 -3.42
N GLN A 106 -5.74 3.79 -4.69
CA GLN A 106 -6.08 2.43 -5.12
C GLN A 106 -4.88 1.51 -4.92
N LEU A 107 -5.04 0.46 -4.11
CA LEU A 107 -4.04 -0.58 -3.95
C LEU A 107 -4.29 -1.69 -4.98
N LEU A 108 -3.25 -2.03 -5.71
CA LEU A 108 -3.25 -3.10 -6.70
C LEU A 108 -2.18 -4.13 -6.32
N ALA A 109 -2.45 -5.36 -6.65
CA ALA A 109 -1.46 -6.43 -6.70
C ALA A 109 -1.51 -7.05 -8.09
N GLU A 110 -0.38 -7.06 -8.79
CA GLU A 110 -0.31 -7.59 -10.15
C GLU A 110 -1.34 -6.92 -11.10
N ASN A 111 -1.49 -5.59 -11.04
CA ASN A 111 -2.45 -4.78 -11.81
C ASN A 111 -3.94 -5.09 -11.54
N MET A 112 -4.29 -5.74 -10.44
CA MET A 112 -5.66 -6.00 -10.03
C MET A 112 -5.95 -5.38 -8.67
N PRO A 113 -7.15 -4.76 -8.44
CA PRO A 113 -7.53 -4.25 -7.13
C PRO A 113 -7.45 -5.32 -6.05
N ASP A 114 -6.81 -4.99 -4.92
CA ASP A 114 -6.66 -5.88 -3.77
C ASP A 114 -6.77 -5.09 -2.46
N PHE A 115 -6.92 -5.80 -1.33
CA PHE A 115 -6.98 -5.24 0.01
C PHE A 115 -8.04 -4.14 0.18
N ARG A 116 -9.28 -4.52 0.03
CA ARG A 116 -10.46 -3.68 0.26
C ARG A 116 -11.01 -3.90 1.67
N GLY A 117 -12.01 -3.12 2.06
CA GLY A 117 -12.81 -3.30 3.26
C GLY A 117 -12.02 -3.47 4.55
N ALA A 118 -12.28 -4.55 5.28
CA ALA A 118 -11.69 -4.85 6.59
C ALA A 118 -10.20 -5.21 6.52
N ALA A 119 -9.72 -5.72 5.39
CA ALA A 119 -8.30 -5.96 5.17
C ALA A 119 -7.48 -4.66 5.02
N ARG A 120 -8.11 -3.55 4.60
CA ARG A 120 -7.44 -2.31 4.22
C ARG A 120 -6.59 -1.66 5.32
N PRO A 121 -7.01 -1.54 6.58
CA PRO A 121 -6.20 -0.95 7.65
C PRO A 121 -4.90 -1.71 7.92
N TYR A 122 -4.85 -2.99 7.58
CA TYR A 122 -3.77 -3.91 7.88
C TYR A 122 -2.99 -4.36 6.63
N ALA A 123 -3.46 -4.00 5.43
CA ALA A 123 -2.95 -4.44 4.14
C ALA A 123 -1.43 -4.27 3.98
N LEU A 124 -0.86 -3.19 4.53
CA LEU A 124 0.56 -2.88 4.38
C LEU A 124 1.48 -3.90 5.05
N ARG A 125 1.01 -4.60 6.09
CA ARG A 125 1.77 -5.65 6.75
C ARG A 125 1.52 -7.04 6.17
N TYR A 126 0.45 -7.22 5.36
CA TYR A 126 0.13 -8.50 4.72
C TYR A 126 1.00 -8.80 3.49
N VAL A 127 1.76 -7.82 3.00
CA VAL A 127 2.67 -7.98 1.86
C VAL A 127 4.12 -7.96 2.36
N PRO A 128 4.79 -9.12 2.45
CA PRO A 128 6.17 -9.20 2.87
C PRO A 128 7.11 -8.48 1.90
N GLY A 129 8.05 -7.69 2.43
CA GLY A 129 9.01 -6.92 1.65
C GLY A 129 9.83 -7.74 0.65
N PRO A 130 10.42 -8.87 1.09
CA PRO A 130 11.23 -9.72 0.22
C PRO A 130 10.47 -10.39 -0.94
N TRP A 131 9.11 -10.40 -0.92
CA TRP A 131 8.31 -10.93 -2.03
C TRP A 131 8.15 -9.96 -3.19
N MET A 132 8.43 -8.66 -2.96
CA MET A 132 8.20 -7.62 -3.96
C MET A 132 9.37 -7.52 -4.94
N LYS A 133 9.07 -7.60 -6.23
CA LYS A 133 9.97 -7.29 -7.33
C LYS A 133 10.06 -5.79 -7.55
N SER A 134 8.90 -5.14 -7.52
CA SER A 134 8.77 -3.69 -7.66
C SER A 134 7.45 -3.15 -7.11
N ILE A 135 7.43 -1.84 -6.86
CA ILE A 135 6.21 -1.10 -6.52
C ILE A 135 6.09 0.05 -7.51
N SER A 136 5.00 0.09 -8.25
CA SER A 136 4.67 1.21 -9.12
C SER A 136 3.72 2.18 -8.43
N VAL A 137 4.06 3.47 -8.46
CA VAL A 137 3.26 4.53 -7.85
C VAL A 137 2.88 5.54 -8.91
N SER A 138 1.59 5.68 -9.20
CA SER A 138 1.03 6.72 -10.06
C SER A 138 0.39 7.81 -9.22
N LYS A 139 0.78 9.07 -9.44
CA LYS A 139 0.23 10.22 -8.74
C LYS A 139 -0.94 10.82 -9.50
N GLY A 140 -2.00 11.18 -8.78
CA GLY A 140 -3.19 11.81 -9.36
C GLY A 140 -4.08 10.84 -10.12
N SER A 141 -4.69 11.29 -11.20
CA SER A 141 -5.54 10.45 -12.03
C SER A 141 -4.72 9.50 -12.89
N ALA A 142 -4.79 8.21 -12.59
CA ALA A 142 -4.16 7.15 -13.37
C ALA A 142 -5.08 6.69 -14.53
N SER A 143 -4.70 5.63 -15.27
CA SER A 143 -5.51 5.02 -16.32
C SER A 143 -6.93 4.62 -15.84
N VAL A 144 -7.92 4.71 -16.71
CA VAL A 144 -9.28 4.18 -16.47
C VAL A 144 -9.34 2.66 -16.53
N LYS A 145 -8.28 2.01 -17.03
CA LYS A 145 -8.15 0.56 -17.18
C LYS A 145 -8.29 -0.16 -15.84
N ASN A 146 -7.65 0.34 -14.78
CA ASN A 146 -7.61 -0.29 -13.46
C ASN A 146 -8.82 0.06 -12.56
N GLY A 147 -9.87 0.66 -13.11
CA GLY A 147 -11.10 0.97 -12.38
C GLY A 147 -11.30 2.46 -12.07
N PHE A 148 -12.28 2.74 -11.22
CA PHE A 148 -12.75 4.08 -10.91
C PHE A 148 -12.16 4.65 -9.61
N GLU A 149 -11.49 3.85 -8.79
CA GLU A 149 -11.17 4.18 -7.38
C GLU A 149 -9.92 5.04 -7.18
N SER A 150 -9.09 5.25 -8.20
CA SER A 150 -7.92 6.11 -8.08
C SER A 150 -8.33 7.57 -7.97
N MET A 151 -8.44 8.10 -6.75
CA MET A 151 -8.77 9.50 -6.46
C MET A 151 -7.51 10.35 -6.26
N SER A 152 -6.52 9.86 -5.52
CA SER A 152 -5.22 10.53 -5.32
C SER A 152 -4.06 9.80 -6.02
N GLY A 153 -4.27 8.57 -6.48
CA GLY A 153 -3.28 7.77 -7.19
C GLY A 153 -3.49 6.28 -7.06
N GLN A 154 -2.53 5.53 -7.60
CA GLN A 154 -2.48 4.07 -7.52
C GLN A 154 -1.12 3.62 -6.99
N ILE A 155 -1.12 2.54 -6.23
CA ILE A 155 0.08 1.80 -5.83
C ILE A 155 -0.13 0.36 -6.25
N ASP A 156 0.72 -0.12 -7.15
CA ASP A 156 0.68 -1.49 -7.65
C ASP A 156 1.92 -2.25 -7.20
N VAL A 157 1.69 -3.37 -6.55
CA VAL A 157 2.74 -4.27 -6.07
C VAL A 157 2.92 -5.40 -7.07
N GLU A 158 4.12 -5.50 -7.59
CA GLU A 158 4.55 -6.61 -8.40
C GLU A 158 5.40 -7.57 -7.57
N TYR A 159 4.98 -8.83 -7.51
CA TYR A 159 5.74 -9.87 -6.82
C TYR A 159 6.83 -10.45 -7.72
N LEU A 160 7.82 -11.13 -7.13
CA LEU A 160 8.78 -11.99 -7.83
C LEU A 160 8.05 -12.93 -8.78
N LYS A 161 8.67 -13.32 -9.88
CA LYS A 161 8.00 -14.10 -10.93
C LYS A 161 8.44 -15.56 -10.92
N PRO A 162 7.52 -16.51 -11.20
CA PRO A 162 7.85 -17.93 -11.28
C PRO A 162 8.94 -18.27 -12.31
N ASP A 163 9.06 -17.48 -13.38
CA ASP A 163 10.02 -17.66 -14.48
C ASP A 163 11.34 -16.87 -14.31
N ASP A 164 11.49 -16.11 -13.21
CA ASP A 164 12.77 -15.54 -12.82
C ASP A 164 13.84 -16.66 -12.70
N PRO A 165 15.15 -16.37 -12.66
CA PRO A 165 16.18 -17.40 -12.54
C PRO A 165 15.86 -18.42 -11.45
N SER A 166 15.85 -19.72 -11.80
CA SER A 166 15.44 -20.79 -10.88
C SER A 166 16.38 -20.92 -9.69
N GLY A 167 15.82 -21.15 -8.53
CA GLY A 167 16.59 -21.32 -7.30
C GLY A 167 15.78 -21.06 -6.03
N VAL A 168 16.51 -20.92 -4.94
CA VAL A 168 15.92 -20.61 -3.62
C VAL A 168 16.61 -19.37 -3.06
N ALA A 169 15.81 -18.39 -2.66
CA ALA A 169 16.27 -17.25 -1.88
C ALA A 169 15.66 -17.32 -0.48
N VAL A 170 16.47 -16.98 0.53
CA VAL A 170 16.04 -16.93 1.93
C VAL A 170 16.45 -15.57 2.49
N ASN A 171 15.53 -14.89 3.15
CA ASN A 171 15.80 -13.69 3.93
C ASN A 171 15.45 -13.98 5.39
N ALA A 172 16.37 -13.67 6.31
CA ALA A 172 16.11 -13.69 7.74
C ALA A 172 16.45 -12.33 8.34
N TYR A 173 15.63 -11.85 9.26
CA TYR A 173 15.72 -10.54 9.90
C TYR A 173 15.45 -10.68 11.39
N LEU A 174 16.18 -9.92 12.20
CA LEU A 174 16.00 -9.80 13.63
C LEU A 174 16.23 -8.34 14.06
N ASP A 175 15.36 -7.81 14.91
CA ASP A 175 15.54 -6.48 15.49
C ASP A 175 15.74 -6.50 17.02
N SER A 176 15.95 -5.30 17.58
CA SER A 176 16.16 -5.10 19.01
C SER A 176 14.97 -5.44 19.90
N ASP A 177 13.75 -5.52 19.33
CA ASP A 177 12.53 -5.92 20.00
C ASP A 177 12.28 -7.43 19.90
N LEU A 178 13.31 -8.17 19.44
CA LEU A 178 13.25 -9.61 19.16
C LEU A 178 12.12 -9.99 18.17
N LYS A 179 11.83 -9.12 17.21
CA LYS A 179 11.02 -9.48 16.07
C LYS A 179 11.86 -10.31 15.13
N LEU A 180 11.47 -11.55 14.90
CA LEU A 180 12.08 -12.47 13.96
C LEU A 180 11.21 -12.56 12.70
N GLU A 181 11.83 -12.37 11.53
CA GLU A 181 11.20 -12.68 10.25
C GLU A 181 12.03 -13.66 9.44
N ALA A 182 11.34 -14.55 8.74
CA ALA A 182 11.94 -15.46 7.78
C ALA A 182 11.09 -15.48 6.49
N ASN A 183 11.76 -15.29 5.37
CA ASN A 183 11.13 -15.34 4.04
C ASN A 183 11.85 -16.35 3.17
N VAL A 184 11.09 -17.11 2.41
CA VAL A 184 11.59 -18.06 1.41
C VAL A 184 10.93 -17.76 0.07
N ASP A 185 11.72 -17.66 -0.98
CA ASP A 185 11.29 -17.65 -2.37
C ASP A 185 11.96 -18.82 -3.07
N ALA A 186 11.15 -19.77 -3.53
CA ALA A 186 11.62 -20.96 -4.24
C ALA A 186 10.87 -21.09 -5.57
N ASN A 187 11.58 -20.95 -6.69
CA ASN A 187 11.00 -21.07 -8.01
C ASN A 187 11.76 -22.08 -8.89
N THR A 188 11.04 -22.68 -9.82
CA THR A 188 11.62 -23.62 -10.77
C THR A 188 10.83 -23.65 -12.08
N LYS A 189 11.55 -23.85 -13.19
CA LYS A 189 10.95 -24.14 -14.49
C LYS A 189 10.71 -25.64 -14.61
N LEU A 190 9.45 -26.05 -14.63
CA LEU A 190 9.05 -27.46 -14.81
C LEU A 190 9.21 -27.89 -16.27
N THR A 191 8.95 -26.95 -17.20
CA THR A 191 9.19 -27.10 -18.63
C THR A 191 9.74 -25.76 -19.16
N PRO A 192 10.21 -25.69 -20.42
CA PRO A 192 10.62 -24.40 -21.01
C PRO A 192 9.55 -23.31 -21.00
N THR A 193 8.27 -23.70 -20.92
CA THR A 193 7.11 -22.80 -20.96
C THR A 193 6.33 -22.71 -19.67
N LEU A 194 6.57 -23.58 -18.67
CA LEU A 194 5.83 -23.63 -17.42
C LEU A 194 6.77 -23.50 -16.22
N ALA A 195 6.53 -22.53 -15.39
CA ALA A 195 7.25 -22.29 -14.15
C ALA A 195 6.31 -22.20 -12.95
N THR A 196 6.84 -22.54 -11.78
CA THR A 196 6.13 -22.39 -10.49
C THR A 196 7.03 -21.77 -9.45
N GLU A 197 6.42 -21.08 -8.49
CA GLU A 197 7.07 -20.40 -7.40
C GLU A 197 6.28 -20.58 -6.11
N LEU A 198 6.99 -20.76 -5.01
CA LEU A 198 6.46 -20.73 -3.65
C LEU A 198 7.11 -19.57 -2.89
N LEU A 199 6.31 -18.64 -2.45
CA LEU A 199 6.68 -17.60 -1.52
C LEU A 199 6.15 -17.98 -0.14
N ALA A 200 7.01 -17.96 0.89
CA ALA A 200 6.64 -18.25 2.27
C ALA A 200 7.21 -17.16 3.19
N HIS A 201 6.42 -16.73 4.15
CA HIS A 201 6.79 -15.75 5.15
C HIS A 201 6.33 -16.20 6.53
N PHE A 202 7.18 -15.95 7.52
CA PHE A 202 6.92 -16.11 8.93
C PHE A 202 7.43 -14.88 9.68
N GLU A 203 6.61 -14.37 10.60
CA GLU A 203 6.96 -13.29 11.53
C GLU A 203 6.48 -13.67 12.92
N ASP A 204 7.32 -13.40 13.93
CA ASP A 204 6.95 -13.49 15.36
C ASP A 204 7.75 -12.45 16.16
N ARG A 205 7.09 -11.76 17.09
CA ARG A 205 7.70 -10.81 18.00
C ARG A 205 7.64 -11.37 19.43
N PHE A 206 8.75 -11.36 20.13
CA PHE A 206 8.88 -12.01 21.43
C PHE A 206 8.97 -11.04 22.62
N MET A 207 9.07 -9.72 22.37
CA MET A 207 9.18 -8.73 23.44
C MET A 207 8.21 -7.57 23.23
N ASN A 208 7.48 -7.26 24.29
CA ASN A 208 6.67 -6.05 24.41
C ASN A 208 7.44 -4.96 25.14
N HIS A 209 7.50 -3.77 24.55
CA HIS A 209 8.07 -2.58 25.14
C HIS A 209 6.99 -1.55 25.47
N ASP A 210 7.14 -0.92 26.63
CA ASP A 210 6.49 0.32 27.02
C ASP A 210 7.59 1.38 27.15
N GLY A 211 7.93 2.01 26.06
CA GLY A 211 9.06 2.94 26.01
C GLY A 211 8.71 4.36 26.43
N ASN A 212 7.43 4.64 26.69
CA ASN A 212 6.92 5.94 27.10
C ASN A 212 6.33 5.92 28.54
N ASP A 213 6.38 4.77 29.22
CA ASP A 213 5.91 4.54 30.59
C ASP A 213 4.40 4.84 30.78
N ASP A 214 3.58 4.57 29.74
CA ASP A 214 2.12 4.77 29.82
C ASP A 214 1.36 3.51 30.25
N GLY A 215 2.06 2.40 30.46
CA GLY A 215 1.52 1.12 30.87
C GLY A 215 0.97 0.26 29.73
N PHE A 216 1.15 0.66 28.47
CA PHE A 216 0.71 -0.07 27.29
C PHE A 216 1.90 -0.49 26.43
N ALA A 217 1.71 -1.52 25.62
CA ALA A 217 2.67 -1.91 24.60
C ALA A 217 2.75 -0.83 23.51
N ASP A 218 3.98 -0.38 23.17
CA ASP A 218 4.21 0.57 22.08
C ASP A 218 3.73 0.00 20.74
N MET A 219 3.83 -1.33 20.57
CA MET A 219 3.49 -2.06 19.34
C MET A 219 2.81 -3.40 19.70
N PRO A 220 1.95 -3.94 18.84
CA PRO A 220 1.35 -5.24 19.05
C PRO A 220 2.36 -6.38 18.87
N ASP A 221 2.15 -7.47 19.60
CA ASP A 221 2.75 -8.77 19.30
C ASP A 221 2.05 -9.34 18.09
N ILE A 222 2.79 -9.57 17.03
CA ILE A 222 2.25 -10.12 15.79
C ILE A 222 2.95 -11.45 15.52
N ARG A 223 2.12 -12.50 15.33
CA ARG A 223 2.56 -13.75 14.74
C ARG A 223 1.86 -13.96 13.42
N GLN A 224 2.61 -14.02 12.32
CA GLN A 224 2.07 -14.16 10.98
C GLN A 224 2.72 -15.32 10.23
N VAL A 225 1.89 -16.06 9.50
CA VAL A 225 2.31 -17.04 8.48
C VAL A 225 1.63 -16.67 7.18
N ASN A 226 2.40 -16.55 6.10
CA ASN A 226 1.87 -16.19 4.81
C ASN A 226 2.51 -17.10 3.75
N LEU A 227 1.70 -17.71 2.90
CA LEU A 227 2.10 -18.65 1.84
C LEU A 227 1.47 -18.22 0.53
N PHE A 228 2.24 -18.22 -0.56
CA PHE A 228 1.72 -17.93 -1.89
C PHE A 228 2.36 -18.84 -2.92
N ASN A 229 1.58 -19.73 -3.53
CA ASN A 229 2.01 -20.55 -4.64
C ASN A 229 1.55 -19.94 -5.96
N ARG A 230 2.48 -19.75 -6.89
CA ARG A 230 2.29 -19.03 -8.15
C ARG A 230 2.74 -19.89 -9.33
N TRP A 231 2.09 -19.69 -10.47
CA TRP A 231 2.31 -20.42 -11.70
C TRP A 231 2.32 -19.47 -12.88
N LYS A 232 3.28 -19.64 -13.79
CA LYS A 232 3.35 -18.91 -15.04
C LYS A 232 3.58 -19.86 -16.21
N TYR A 233 2.76 -19.74 -17.25
CA TYR A 233 2.92 -20.43 -18.51
C TYR A 233 3.09 -19.40 -19.63
N VAL A 234 4.13 -19.54 -20.44
CA VAL A 234 4.43 -18.64 -21.57
C VAL A 234 4.49 -19.47 -22.85
N GLY A 235 3.44 -19.39 -23.67
CA GLY A 235 3.37 -19.99 -24.99
C GLY A 235 3.43 -18.95 -26.10
N GLN A 236 3.39 -19.41 -27.35
CA GLN A 236 3.51 -18.50 -28.50
C GLN A 236 2.31 -17.54 -28.66
N LYS A 237 1.09 -17.99 -28.36
CA LYS A 237 -0.16 -17.22 -28.52
C LYS A 237 -0.96 -17.10 -27.23
N TYR A 238 -0.47 -17.67 -26.15
CA TYR A 238 -1.19 -17.74 -24.89
C TYR A 238 -0.22 -17.63 -23.72
N ILE A 239 -0.55 -16.74 -22.78
CA ILE A 239 0.18 -16.56 -21.54
C ILE A 239 -0.81 -16.74 -20.39
N PHE A 240 -0.42 -17.52 -19.38
CA PHE A 240 -1.16 -17.68 -18.15
C PHE A 240 -0.28 -17.28 -16.97
N HIS A 241 -0.86 -16.57 -16.02
CA HIS A 241 -0.26 -16.30 -14.74
C HIS A 241 -1.33 -16.41 -13.66
N GLY A 242 -1.11 -17.18 -12.64
CA GLY A 242 -2.09 -17.38 -11.57
C GLY A 242 -1.45 -17.86 -10.29
N GLY A 243 -2.19 -17.77 -9.19
CA GLY A 243 -1.69 -18.19 -7.89
C GLY A 243 -2.78 -18.26 -6.83
N VAL A 244 -2.44 -18.94 -5.74
CA VAL A 244 -3.28 -19.09 -4.54
C VAL A 244 -2.43 -18.78 -3.32
N GLY A 245 -2.95 -17.91 -2.45
CA GLY A 245 -2.29 -17.49 -1.22
C GLY A 245 -3.14 -17.76 0.01
N TYR A 246 -2.46 -17.94 1.14
CA TYR A 246 -3.04 -18.05 2.47
C TYR A 246 -2.24 -17.21 3.46
N LEU A 247 -2.93 -16.48 4.30
CA LEU A 247 -2.37 -15.71 5.41
C LEU A 247 -3.15 -16.03 6.69
N ASN A 248 -2.42 -16.32 7.74
CA ASN A 248 -2.94 -16.37 9.11
C ASN A 248 -2.13 -15.42 9.99
N GLU A 249 -2.83 -14.57 10.72
CA GLU A 249 -2.21 -13.62 11.64
C GLU A 249 -2.92 -13.62 12.98
N LYS A 250 -2.14 -13.56 14.05
CA LYS A 250 -2.60 -13.22 15.40
C LYS A 250 -1.86 -11.98 15.86
N SER A 251 -2.59 -11.04 16.42
CA SER A 251 -2.05 -9.79 16.94
C SER A 251 -2.62 -9.53 18.34
N GLU A 252 -1.75 -9.23 19.29
CA GLU A 252 -2.13 -8.96 20.69
C GLU A 252 -1.45 -7.68 21.16
N ALA A 253 -2.20 -6.78 21.81
CA ALA A 253 -1.69 -5.56 22.42
C ALA A 253 -2.50 -5.19 23.68
N GLY A 254 -2.14 -4.08 24.29
CA GLY A 254 -2.83 -3.55 25.47
C GLY A 254 -1.90 -3.28 26.64
N GLN A 255 -2.41 -3.32 27.84
CA GLN A 255 -1.64 -3.01 29.05
C GLN A 255 -0.56 -4.07 29.33
N ILE A 256 0.66 -3.60 29.62
CA ILE A 256 1.79 -4.42 30.03
C ILE A 256 1.78 -4.59 31.54
N LEU A 257 1.83 -5.84 32.02
CA LEU A 257 1.78 -6.17 33.44
C LEU A 257 3.19 -6.17 34.06
N HIS A 258 3.85 -5.02 34.13
CA HIS A 258 5.14 -4.85 34.79
C HIS A 258 4.99 -4.76 36.31
N HIS A 259 4.64 -5.74 37.05
CA HIS A 259 4.50 -5.77 38.53
C HIS A 259 3.16 -5.37 39.16
N GLN A 260 2.12 -5.08 38.37
CA GLN A 260 0.78 -4.85 38.89
C GLN A 260 -0.13 -6.00 38.47
N HIS A 261 -0.78 -6.65 39.43
CA HIS A 261 -1.88 -7.56 39.15
C HIS A 261 -3.14 -6.73 38.87
N LEU A 262 -3.37 -6.42 37.58
CA LEU A 262 -4.65 -5.85 37.18
C LEU A 262 -5.66 -7.00 37.08
N GLU A 263 -6.78 -6.88 37.80
CA GLU A 263 -7.86 -7.88 37.75
C GLU A 263 -8.44 -7.99 36.32
N HIS A 264 -8.51 -6.87 35.63
CA HIS A 264 -9.04 -6.78 34.23
C HIS A 264 -8.17 -5.84 33.39
N PRO A 265 -7.06 -6.31 32.81
CA PRO A 265 -6.25 -5.48 31.92
C PRO A 265 -6.98 -5.20 30.61
N TYR A 266 -6.83 -3.98 30.06
CA TYR A 266 -7.29 -3.66 28.72
C TYR A 266 -6.45 -4.41 27.71
N ARG A 267 -7.11 -5.16 26.80
CA ARG A 267 -6.46 -5.92 25.75
C ARG A 267 -7.11 -5.68 24.40
N ILE A 268 -6.29 -5.71 23.36
CA ILE A 268 -6.69 -5.79 21.96
C ILE A 268 -6.18 -7.14 21.45
N GLU A 269 -7.08 -7.97 20.98
CA GLU A 269 -6.75 -9.28 20.39
C GLU A 269 -7.39 -9.35 19.02
N MET A 270 -6.62 -9.75 18.00
CA MET A 270 -7.09 -9.85 16.63
C MET A 270 -6.61 -11.16 16.02
N LYS A 271 -7.50 -11.84 15.32
CA LYS A 271 -7.19 -13.04 14.52
C LYS A 271 -7.67 -12.81 13.10
N THR A 272 -6.77 -13.02 12.16
CA THR A 272 -7.05 -12.88 10.75
C THR A 272 -6.74 -14.17 10.02
N ASP A 273 -7.69 -14.60 9.19
CA ASP A 273 -7.50 -15.64 8.19
C ASP A 273 -7.86 -15.07 6.81
N ARG A 274 -6.93 -15.15 5.85
CA ARG A 274 -7.17 -14.69 4.49
C ARG A 274 -6.75 -15.75 3.48
N VAL A 275 -7.65 -16.05 2.56
CA VAL A 275 -7.37 -16.85 1.36
C VAL A 275 -7.56 -15.95 0.16
N GLN A 276 -6.64 -15.99 -0.79
CA GLN A 276 -6.72 -15.24 -2.04
C GLN A 276 -6.31 -16.11 -3.22
N ALA A 277 -6.90 -15.81 -4.36
CA ALA A 277 -6.53 -16.44 -5.63
C ALA A 277 -6.63 -15.42 -6.75
N TYR A 278 -5.74 -15.54 -7.74
CA TYR A 278 -5.81 -14.73 -8.96
C TYR A 278 -5.47 -15.56 -10.18
N MET A 279 -5.94 -15.09 -11.34
CA MET A 279 -5.56 -15.61 -12.64
C MET A 279 -5.57 -14.51 -13.70
N LYS A 280 -4.64 -14.62 -14.64
CA LYS A 280 -4.53 -13.79 -15.83
C LYS A 280 -4.35 -14.71 -17.04
N HIS A 281 -5.19 -14.55 -18.03
CA HIS A 281 -5.13 -15.25 -19.31
C HIS A 281 -4.97 -14.21 -20.41
N ALA A 282 -3.87 -14.24 -21.14
CA ALA A 282 -3.66 -13.36 -22.27
C ALA A 282 -3.58 -14.17 -23.57
N PHE A 283 -4.36 -13.78 -24.57
CA PHE A 283 -4.41 -14.37 -25.90
C PHE A 283 -3.88 -13.36 -26.90
N ILE A 284 -2.73 -13.67 -27.52
CA ILE A 284 -2.08 -12.84 -28.52
C ILE A 284 -2.71 -13.16 -29.88
N LEU A 285 -3.46 -12.22 -30.42
CA LEU A 285 -4.18 -12.36 -31.69
C LEU A 285 -3.31 -11.93 -32.87
N ASP A 286 -2.64 -10.79 -32.74
CA ASP A 286 -1.73 -10.23 -33.74
C ASP A 286 -0.54 -9.55 -33.02
N ARG A 287 0.67 -10.00 -33.35
CA ARG A 287 1.89 -9.47 -32.73
C ARG A 287 2.33 -8.14 -33.37
N ASP A 288 2.08 -7.98 -34.67
CA ASP A 288 2.53 -6.79 -35.43
C ASP A 288 1.76 -5.53 -34.98
N HIS A 289 0.51 -5.73 -34.54
CA HIS A 289 -0.36 -4.66 -34.02
C HIS A 289 -0.61 -4.75 -32.50
N ASN A 290 0.18 -5.53 -31.76
CA ASN A 290 -0.04 -5.74 -30.32
C ASN A 290 -1.49 -6.08 -29.96
N THR A 291 -2.23 -6.75 -30.87
CA THR A 291 -3.63 -7.06 -30.64
C THR A 291 -3.73 -8.26 -29.72
N ASN A 292 -4.34 -8.04 -28.58
CA ASN A 292 -4.52 -9.08 -27.56
C ASN A 292 -5.87 -8.96 -26.84
N ILE A 293 -6.27 -10.07 -26.24
CA ILE A 293 -7.39 -10.14 -25.30
C ILE A 293 -6.86 -10.74 -24.00
N ALA A 294 -7.10 -10.05 -22.89
CA ALA A 294 -6.73 -10.53 -21.57
C ALA A 294 -7.97 -10.67 -20.68
N LEU A 295 -8.09 -11.81 -20.01
CA LEU A 295 -9.03 -12.03 -18.93
C LEU A 295 -8.25 -12.07 -17.62
N MET A 296 -8.57 -11.16 -16.71
CA MET A 296 -7.98 -11.09 -15.38
C MET A 296 -9.06 -11.29 -14.34
N ALA A 297 -8.78 -12.06 -13.31
CA ALA A 297 -9.68 -12.23 -12.18
C ALA A 297 -8.88 -12.44 -10.90
N ASN A 298 -9.34 -11.87 -9.81
CA ASN A 298 -8.91 -12.19 -8.46
C ASN A 298 -10.11 -12.30 -7.52
N GLY A 299 -9.91 -13.02 -6.44
CA GLY A 299 -10.88 -13.13 -5.37
C GLY A 299 -10.20 -13.40 -4.05
N SER A 300 -10.79 -12.91 -2.97
CA SER A 300 -10.31 -13.16 -1.63
C SER A 300 -11.46 -13.38 -0.65
N PHE A 301 -11.19 -14.20 0.34
CA PHE A 301 -11.96 -14.33 1.56
C PHE A 301 -11.07 -13.84 2.71
N HIS A 302 -11.58 -12.92 3.51
CA HIS A 302 -10.88 -12.37 4.67
C HIS A 302 -11.81 -12.42 5.88
N SER A 303 -11.37 -13.12 6.92
CA SER A 303 -12.08 -13.22 8.20
C SER A 303 -11.24 -12.52 9.27
N LEU A 304 -11.84 -11.59 9.99
CA LEU A 304 -11.25 -10.91 11.12
C LEU A 304 -12.15 -11.07 12.34
N ASP A 305 -11.60 -11.67 13.40
CA ASP A 305 -12.19 -11.72 14.74
C ASP A 305 -11.36 -10.84 15.67
N ALA A 306 -11.94 -9.73 16.15
CA ALA A 306 -11.22 -8.73 16.90
C ALA A 306 -11.97 -8.32 18.18
N SER A 307 -11.22 -8.14 19.26
CA SER A 307 -11.69 -7.55 20.51
C SER A 307 -10.85 -6.33 20.88
N TYR A 308 -11.53 -5.28 21.34
CA TYR A 308 -10.97 -4.00 21.73
C TYR A 308 -11.51 -3.65 23.13
N GLY A 309 -10.89 -4.20 24.18
CA GLY A 309 -11.39 -4.09 25.55
C GLY A 309 -12.80 -4.69 25.67
N LEU A 310 -13.82 -3.84 25.83
CA LEU A 310 -15.23 -4.27 25.96
C LEU A 310 -15.98 -4.39 24.64
N LYS A 311 -15.37 -4.03 23.53
CA LYS A 311 -15.98 -4.10 22.20
C LYS A 311 -15.40 -5.29 21.43
N ALA A 312 -16.25 -6.06 20.76
CA ALA A 312 -15.81 -7.10 19.83
C ALA A 312 -16.46 -6.89 18.48
N TYR A 313 -15.68 -7.11 17.43
CA TYR A 313 -16.09 -6.94 16.05
C TYR A 313 -15.60 -8.14 15.23
N ASP A 314 -16.54 -8.79 14.58
CA ASP A 314 -16.31 -9.93 13.72
C ASP A 314 -16.71 -9.57 12.30
N VAL A 315 -15.89 -9.88 11.31
CA VAL A 315 -16.22 -9.67 9.89
C VAL A 315 -15.72 -10.81 9.02
N ASP A 316 -16.61 -11.31 8.18
CA ASP A 316 -16.29 -12.17 7.04
C ASP A 316 -16.51 -11.37 5.76
N GLU A 317 -15.43 -11.14 5.03
CA GLU A 317 -15.38 -10.34 3.81
C GLU A 317 -15.09 -11.21 2.59
N TRP A 318 -15.87 -11.04 1.53
CA TRP A 318 -15.67 -11.63 0.21
C TRP A 318 -15.46 -10.52 -0.81
N ASN A 319 -14.32 -10.52 -1.48
CA ASN A 319 -14.05 -9.64 -2.60
C ASN A 319 -13.85 -10.47 -3.87
N GLY A 320 -14.35 -9.97 -4.99
CA GLY A 320 -14.15 -10.53 -6.30
C GLY A 320 -14.00 -9.44 -7.36
N TYR A 321 -13.01 -9.60 -8.22
CA TYR A 321 -12.78 -8.74 -9.37
C TYR A 321 -12.58 -9.56 -10.62
N THR A 322 -13.21 -9.16 -11.71
CA THR A 322 -12.99 -9.77 -13.03
C THR A 322 -12.94 -8.67 -14.07
N GLN A 323 -11.99 -8.75 -14.99
CA GLN A 323 -11.83 -7.80 -16.08
C GLN A 323 -11.49 -8.51 -17.38
N LEU A 324 -12.18 -8.12 -18.45
CA LEU A 324 -11.85 -8.45 -19.83
C LEU A 324 -11.26 -7.21 -20.51
N ILE A 325 -10.07 -7.35 -21.07
CA ILE A 325 -9.32 -6.27 -21.74
C ILE A 325 -9.11 -6.65 -23.19
N PHE A 326 -9.34 -5.73 -24.09
CA PHE A 326 -8.93 -5.77 -25.48
C PHE A 326 -7.97 -4.63 -25.73
N GLU A 327 -6.80 -4.91 -26.31
CA GLU A 327 -5.80 -3.91 -26.70
C GLU A 327 -5.38 -4.12 -28.13
N THR A 328 -5.15 -3.01 -28.85
CA THR A 328 -4.64 -3.04 -30.21
C THR A 328 -3.94 -1.73 -30.56
N ASP A 329 -2.82 -1.83 -31.28
CA ASP A 329 -2.14 -0.71 -31.92
C ASP A 329 -2.60 -0.63 -33.39
N PHE A 330 -3.40 0.39 -33.72
CA PHE A 330 -3.75 0.64 -35.14
C PHE A 330 -2.50 0.98 -35.99
N ASN A 331 -1.52 1.58 -35.35
CA ASN A 331 -0.18 1.88 -35.82
C ASN A 331 0.68 2.37 -34.62
N GLU A 332 1.95 2.65 -34.86
CA GLU A 332 2.90 3.13 -33.83
C GLU A 332 2.44 4.39 -33.04
N ARG A 333 1.47 5.14 -33.60
CA ARG A 333 0.97 6.39 -33.05
C ARG A 333 -0.37 6.28 -32.34
N ASN A 334 -1.11 5.22 -32.56
CA ASN A 334 -2.50 5.11 -32.16
C ASN A 334 -2.76 3.76 -31.49
N CYS A 335 -3.00 3.77 -30.20
CA CYS A 335 -3.33 2.58 -29.42
C CYS A 335 -4.72 2.72 -28.80
N LEU A 336 -5.51 1.67 -28.83
CA LEU A 336 -6.82 1.56 -28.20
C LEU A 336 -6.77 0.45 -27.13
N SER A 337 -7.22 0.77 -25.93
CA SER A 337 -7.55 -0.21 -24.89
C SER A 337 -9.03 -0.06 -24.53
N ALA A 338 -9.77 -1.15 -24.54
CA ALA A 338 -11.17 -1.18 -24.15
C ALA A 338 -11.45 -2.42 -23.29
N GLY A 339 -12.41 -2.34 -22.39
CA GLY A 339 -12.67 -3.50 -21.53
C GLY A 339 -13.94 -3.40 -20.74
N LEU A 340 -14.28 -4.53 -20.12
CA LEU A 340 -15.39 -4.69 -19.21
C LEU A 340 -14.87 -5.18 -17.87
N SER A 341 -15.50 -4.79 -16.78
CA SER A 341 -15.13 -5.29 -15.46
C SER A 341 -16.36 -5.53 -14.58
N PHE A 342 -16.15 -6.37 -13.59
CA PHE A 342 -17.12 -6.66 -12.53
C PHE A 342 -16.39 -6.71 -11.19
N ASN A 343 -16.92 -6.00 -10.19
CA ASN A 343 -16.50 -6.05 -8.79
C ASN A 343 -17.64 -6.58 -7.95
N HIS A 344 -17.30 -7.39 -6.97
CA HIS A 344 -18.20 -7.86 -5.93
C HIS A 344 -17.53 -7.69 -4.57
N ASP A 345 -18.18 -6.98 -3.67
CA ASP A 345 -17.76 -6.81 -2.28
C ASP A 345 -18.94 -7.19 -1.38
N SER A 346 -18.68 -8.03 -0.37
CA SER A 346 -19.72 -8.49 0.56
C SER A 346 -19.14 -8.67 1.96
N PHE A 347 -19.82 -8.13 2.95
CA PHE A 347 -19.39 -8.12 4.34
C PHE A 347 -20.52 -8.68 5.22
N ARG A 348 -20.19 -9.68 6.03
CA ARG A 348 -21.01 -10.15 7.14
C ARG A 348 -20.34 -9.68 8.41
N GLN A 349 -20.92 -8.72 9.08
CA GLN A 349 -20.29 -8.01 10.18
C GLN A 349 -21.18 -8.03 11.41
N HIS A 350 -20.55 -8.17 12.60
CA HIS A 350 -21.25 -8.12 13.87
C HIS A 350 -20.44 -7.28 14.88
N LEU A 351 -21.13 -6.39 15.57
CA LEU A 351 -20.57 -5.64 16.69
C LEU A 351 -21.28 -6.05 17.98
N ARG A 352 -20.53 -6.30 19.05
CA ARG A 352 -21.06 -6.72 20.36
C ARG A 352 -20.25 -6.11 21.51
N LYS A 353 -20.83 -6.06 22.71
CA LYS A 353 -20.11 -5.79 23.95
C LYS A 353 -19.69 -7.11 24.57
N VAL A 354 -18.42 -7.25 24.91
CA VAL A 354 -17.82 -8.52 25.40
C VAL A 354 -18.51 -9.04 26.66
N ASN A 355 -18.92 -8.15 27.58
CA ASN A 355 -19.52 -8.52 28.88
C ASN A 355 -21.06 -8.59 28.84
N ASP A 356 -21.68 -8.42 27.70
CA ASP A 356 -23.14 -8.39 27.56
C ASP A 356 -23.63 -9.44 26.56
N ALA A 357 -23.43 -10.72 26.96
CA ALA A 357 -23.87 -11.86 26.16
C ALA A 357 -25.40 -11.93 25.95
N ALA A 358 -26.17 -11.12 26.70
CA ALA A 358 -27.61 -11.06 26.61
C ALA A 358 -28.11 -10.11 25.50
N LEU A 359 -27.29 -9.21 24.99
CA LEU A 359 -27.63 -8.34 23.88
C LEU A 359 -27.50 -9.10 22.55
N PRO A 360 -28.51 -9.02 21.68
CA PRO A 360 -28.41 -9.60 20.35
C PRO A 360 -27.23 -8.94 19.60
N LEU A 361 -26.52 -9.75 18.77
CA LEU A 361 -25.54 -9.24 17.84
C LEU A 361 -26.19 -8.22 16.93
N THR A 362 -25.55 -7.07 16.74
CA THR A 362 -25.97 -6.08 15.75
C THR A 362 -25.42 -6.48 14.39
N PRO A 363 -26.22 -6.99 13.46
CA PRO A 363 -25.75 -7.29 12.12
C PRO A 363 -25.54 -6.00 11.33
N LEU A 364 -24.37 -5.87 10.71
CA LEU A 364 -23.97 -4.69 9.93
C LEU A 364 -23.59 -5.12 8.50
N ASN A 365 -24.42 -5.99 7.91
CA ASN A 365 -24.11 -6.59 6.60
C ASN A 365 -24.21 -5.58 5.48
N GLU A 366 -23.22 -5.56 4.61
CA GLU A 366 -23.15 -4.70 3.43
C GLU A 366 -22.76 -5.54 2.20
N SER A 367 -23.22 -5.17 1.02
CA SER A 367 -22.81 -5.80 -0.24
C SER A 367 -22.96 -4.84 -1.41
N GLU A 368 -21.97 -4.83 -2.28
CA GLU A 368 -21.98 -4.06 -3.51
C GLU A 368 -21.57 -4.92 -4.72
N ASN A 369 -22.29 -4.71 -5.82
CA ASN A 369 -21.89 -5.22 -7.14
C ASN A 369 -21.70 -4.03 -8.07
N THR A 370 -20.54 -3.94 -8.74
CA THR A 370 -20.27 -2.87 -9.69
C THR A 370 -19.88 -3.46 -11.04
N PHE A 371 -20.66 -3.14 -12.07
CA PHE A 371 -20.38 -3.47 -13.47
C PHE A 371 -19.85 -2.24 -14.18
N GLY A 372 -18.75 -2.39 -14.92
CA GLY A 372 -18.13 -1.27 -15.61
C GLY A 372 -17.63 -1.62 -17.01
N GLY A 373 -17.55 -0.58 -17.82
CA GLY A 373 -16.93 -0.64 -19.13
C GLY A 373 -16.10 0.60 -19.41
N TYR A 374 -14.99 0.46 -20.09
CA TYR A 374 -14.11 1.58 -20.42
C TYR A 374 -13.61 1.52 -21.88
N ALA A 375 -13.24 2.70 -22.37
CA ALA A 375 -12.42 2.87 -23.57
C ALA A 375 -11.36 3.94 -23.29
N GLN A 376 -10.12 3.65 -23.68
CA GLN A 376 -8.97 4.52 -23.52
C GLN A 376 -8.21 4.57 -24.83
N TYR A 377 -7.89 5.76 -25.28
CA TYR A 377 -7.15 5.98 -26.51
C TYR A 377 -5.85 6.71 -26.20
N THR A 378 -4.74 6.17 -26.70
CA THR A 378 -3.41 6.77 -26.61
C THR A 378 -2.98 7.24 -27.98
N TRP A 379 -2.69 8.54 -28.09
CA TRP A 379 -2.28 9.21 -29.30
C TRP A 379 -0.85 9.74 -29.16
N LYS A 380 0.02 9.33 -30.07
CA LYS A 380 1.43 9.70 -30.15
C LYS A 380 1.70 10.41 -31.49
N PRO A 381 1.27 11.67 -31.69
CA PRO A 381 1.45 12.38 -32.98
C PRO A 381 2.91 12.58 -33.33
N SER A 382 3.80 12.61 -32.37
CA SER A 382 5.25 12.67 -32.52
C SER A 382 5.92 11.97 -31.33
N GLU A 383 7.23 11.73 -31.42
CA GLU A 383 8.04 11.20 -30.32
C GLU A 383 8.04 12.12 -29.08
N ARG A 384 7.72 13.42 -29.28
CA ARG A 384 7.71 14.44 -28.23
C ARG A 384 6.36 14.63 -27.55
N LEU A 385 5.26 14.17 -28.12
CA LEU A 385 3.93 14.35 -27.57
C LEU A 385 3.19 13.03 -27.46
N THR A 386 2.72 12.72 -26.28
CA THR A 386 1.80 11.60 -26.00
C THR A 386 0.60 12.13 -25.25
N ALA A 387 -0.59 11.84 -25.74
CA ALA A 387 -1.85 12.14 -25.07
C ALA A 387 -2.63 10.84 -24.88
N MET A 388 -3.16 10.64 -23.68
CA MET A 388 -4.00 9.50 -23.32
C MET A 388 -5.32 10.04 -22.75
N ALA A 389 -6.43 9.65 -23.33
CA ALA A 389 -7.75 10.00 -22.85
C ALA A 389 -8.61 8.76 -22.71
N GLY A 390 -9.29 8.63 -21.60
CA GLY A 390 -10.17 7.50 -21.32
C GLY A 390 -11.47 7.94 -20.66
N VAL A 391 -12.50 7.17 -20.91
CA VAL A 391 -13.79 7.28 -20.22
C VAL A 391 -14.22 5.90 -19.77
N ARG A 392 -14.74 5.84 -18.57
CA ARG A 392 -15.30 4.64 -17.97
C ARG A 392 -16.70 4.94 -17.46
N GLY A 393 -17.66 4.05 -17.71
CA GLY A 393 -19.00 4.06 -17.14
C GLY A 393 -19.20 2.86 -16.26
N ASP A 394 -19.70 3.08 -15.04
CA ASP A 394 -19.93 2.03 -14.05
C ASP A 394 -21.34 2.12 -13.49
N TYR A 395 -21.90 0.97 -13.15
CA TYR A 395 -23.17 0.83 -12.45
C TYR A 395 -22.97 0.10 -11.13
N SER A 396 -23.16 0.81 -10.03
CA SER A 396 -23.16 0.24 -8.69
C SER A 396 -24.58 -0.18 -8.29
N SER A 397 -24.70 -1.34 -7.65
CA SER A 397 -25.98 -1.81 -7.10
C SER A 397 -26.51 -0.91 -5.97
N ILE A 398 -25.66 -0.07 -5.36
CA ILE A 398 -26.02 0.85 -4.29
C ILE A 398 -26.28 2.26 -4.85
N TYR A 399 -25.35 2.77 -5.68
CA TYR A 399 -25.31 4.19 -6.07
C TYR A 399 -25.78 4.46 -7.50
N GLY A 400 -26.08 3.42 -8.30
CA GLY A 400 -26.48 3.56 -9.69
C GLY A 400 -25.34 3.93 -10.63
N TRP A 401 -25.65 4.67 -11.71
CA TRP A 401 -24.68 5.00 -12.77
C TRP A 401 -23.77 6.17 -12.41
N PHE A 402 -22.49 6.02 -12.74
CA PHE A 402 -21.51 7.11 -12.68
C PHE A 402 -20.46 6.98 -13.79
N ALA A 403 -19.75 8.07 -14.09
CA ALA A 403 -18.76 8.12 -15.16
C ALA A 403 -17.44 8.71 -14.69
N THR A 404 -16.34 8.08 -15.11
CA THR A 404 -14.95 8.39 -14.74
C THR A 404 -14.17 8.83 -15.97
N PRO A 405 -14.19 10.11 -16.38
CA PRO A 405 -13.33 10.64 -17.42
C PRO A 405 -11.94 10.92 -16.86
N ARG A 406 -10.88 10.57 -17.63
CA ARG A 406 -9.48 10.85 -17.29
C ARG A 406 -8.69 11.22 -18.54
N CYS A 407 -7.73 12.15 -18.39
CA CYS A 407 -6.84 12.57 -19.48
C CYS A 407 -5.45 12.83 -18.91
N ASN A 408 -4.43 12.33 -19.60
CA ASN A 408 -3.02 12.51 -19.28
C ASN A 408 -2.28 12.94 -20.55
N ILE A 409 -1.42 13.94 -20.44
CA ILE A 409 -0.61 14.44 -21.56
C ILE A 409 0.83 14.52 -21.10
N ARG A 410 1.75 14.01 -21.93
CA ARG A 410 3.20 14.22 -21.80
C ARG A 410 3.72 14.96 -23.01
N TYR A 411 4.51 16.01 -22.76
CA TYR A 411 5.23 16.78 -23.79
C TYR A 411 6.71 16.85 -23.43
N THR A 412 7.58 16.44 -24.36
CA THR A 412 9.04 16.45 -24.26
C THR A 412 9.61 17.49 -25.21
N PRO A 413 9.67 18.78 -24.80
CA PRO A 413 10.11 19.87 -25.70
C PRO A 413 11.56 19.72 -26.11
N THR A 414 12.43 19.23 -25.24
CA THR A 414 13.84 18.97 -25.48
C THR A 414 14.23 17.66 -24.80
N ASP A 415 15.35 17.06 -25.22
CA ASP A 415 15.86 15.86 -24.56
C ASP A 415 16.11 16.12 -23.08
N GLY A 416 15.66 15.19 -22.24
CA GLY A 416 15.76 15.27 -20.79
C GLY A 416 14.67 16.07 -20.08
N LEU A 417 13.86 16.93 -20.77
CA LEU A 417 12.76 17.67 -20.16
C LEU A 417 11.41 17.04 -20.53
N ASN A 418 10.68 16.59 -19.53
CA ASN A 418 9.31 16.12 -19.68
C ASN A 418 8.35 16.98 -18.89
N LEU A 419 7.29 17.41 -19.53
CA LEU A 419 6.17 18.13 -18.93
C LEU A 419 4.95 17.20 -18.98
N ARG A 420 4.25 17.04 -17.86
CA ARG A 420 3.02 16.24 -17.81
C ARG A 420 1.89 17.06 -17.22
N ALA A 421 0.68 16.82 -17.72
CA ALA A 421 -0.55 17.35 -17.18
C ALA A 421 -1.58 16.23 -17.08
N SER A 422 -2.35 16.22 -16.02
CA SER A 422 -3.40 15.23 -15.79
C SER A 422 -4.66 15.88 -15.25
N VAL A 423 -5.80 15.34 -15.65
CA VAL A 423 -7.11 15.65 -15.07
C VAL A 423 -7.95 14.38 -15.05
N GLY A 424 -8.64 14.14 -13.96
CA GLY A 424 -9.52 12.98 -13.90
C GLY A 424 -10.46 12.99 -12.72
N LYS A 425 -11.56 12.28 -12.89
CA LYS A 425 -12.54 12.03 -11.85
C LYS A 425 -12.30 10.66 -11.22
N GLY A 426 -12.47 10.56 -9.92
CA GLY A 426 -12.40 9.31 -9.16
C GLY A 426 -13.62 9.17 -8.27
N TYR A 427 -14.00 7.93 -7.99
CA TYR A 427 -15.09 7.57 -7.09
C TYR A 427 -14.66 6.50 -6.12
N ARG A 428 -15.32 6.41 -4.98
CA ARG A 428 -15.05 5.37 -4.00
C ARG A 428 -16.30 5.06 -3.18
N THR A 429 -16.55 3.76 -2.95
CA THR A 429 -17.49 3.28 -1.96
C THR A 429 -16.79 3.17 -0.61
N VAL A 430 -17.44 3.60 0.47
CA VAL A 430 -16.92 3.54 1.84
C VAL A 430 -17.69 2.50 2.62
N PHE A 431 -16.99 1.47 3.09
CA PHE A 431 -17.53 0.48 4.01
C PHE A 431 -17.14 0.87 5.44
N GLY A 432 -17.98 1.70 6.05
CA GLY A 432 -17.62 2.46 7.26
C GLY A 432 -17.13 1.60 8.42
N TRP A 433 -17.83 0.53 8.77
CA TRP A 433 -17.43 -0.38 9.84
C TRP A 433 -16.18 -1.18 9.47
N ALA A 434 -16.13 -1.73 8.27
CA ALA A 434 -15.02 -2.56 7.82
C ALA A 434 -13.70 -1.78 7.73
N GLU A 435 -13.71 -0.59 7.12
CA GLU A 435 -12.49 0.19 6.88
C GLU A 435 -11.96 0.95 8.11
N TYR A 436 -12.84 1.23 9.07
CA TYR A 436 -12.49 2.01 10.26
C TYR A 436 -12.62 1.21 11.57
N ASN A 437 -12.58 -0.14 11.50
CA ASN A 437 -12.71 -1.01 12.67
C ASN A 437 -11.65 -0.72 13.75
N TYR A 438 -10.46 -0.25 13.38
CA TYR A 438 -9.40 0.13 14.33
C TYR A 438 -9.81 1.28 15.27
N LEU A 439 -10.79 2.12 14.91
CA LEU A 439 -11.34 3.16 15.77
C LEU A 439 -12.08 2.60 17.00
N LEU A 440 -12.45 1.33 16.96
CA LEU A 440 -13.05 0.63 18.11
C LEU A 440 -12.08 0.49 19.28
N ALA A 441 -10.76 0.62 19.05
CA ALA A 441 -9.75 0.65 20.11
C ALA A 441 -9.88 1.86 21.04
N SER A 442 -10.52 2.95 20.59
CA SER A 442 -10.85 4.11 21.44
C SER A 442 -12.00 3.80 22.38
N GLY A 443 -12.01 4.43 23.59
CA GLY A 443 -13.14 4.42 24.51
C GLY A 443 -14.38 5.16 23.99
N ARG A 444 -14.23 5.97 22.92
CA ARG A 444 -15.30 6.71 22.27
C ARG A 444 -16.35 5.78 21.65
N GLU A 445 -17.57 6.25 21.56
CA GLU A 445 -18.61 5.60 20.78
C GLU A 445 -18.39 5.85 19.28
N LEU A 446 -18.39 4.80 18.48
CA LEU A 446 -18.28 4.91 17.01
C LEU A 446 -19.69 4.87 16.40
N ILE A 447 -20.04 5.93 15.68
CA ILE A 447 -21.30 6.06 14.93
C ILE A 447 -20.97 6.09 13.44
N VAL A 448 -21.62 5.25 12.67
CA VAL A 448 -21.55 5.25 11.20
C VAL A 448 -22.93 5.60 10.67
N GLU A 449 -23.01 6.75 9.97
CA GLU A 449 -24.24 7.18 9.30
C GLU A 449 -24.43 6.46 7.94
N ASP A 450 -25.56 6.69 7.28
CA ASP A 450 -25.74 6.27 5.88
C ASP A 450 -24.77 7.03 4.98
N LEU A 451 -23.83 6.28 4.34
CA LEU A 451 -22.72 6.87 3.60
C LEU A 451 -23.02 6.95 2.11
N ASN A 452 -22.68 8.10 1.51
CA ASN A 452 -22.71 8.29 0.07
C ASN A 452 -21.41 7.80 -0.59
N GLN A 453 -21.48 7.50 -1.88
CA GLN A 453 -20.28 7.30 -2.68
C GLN A 453 -19.44 8.58 -2.72
N GLU A 454 -18.17 8.50 -2.39
CA GLU A 454 -17.22 9.61 -2.50
C GLU A 454 -16.92 9.90 -3.98
N ALA A 455 -16.66 11.17 -4.29
CA ALA A 455 -16.29 11.61 -5.63
C ALA A 455 -15.36 12.82 -5.54
N SER A 456 -14.31 12.83 -6.36
CA SER A 456 -13.39 13.98 -6.45
C SER A 456 -12.89 14.19 -7.87
N TRP A 457 -12.50 15.43 -8.17
CA TRP A 457 -11.65 15.77 -9.30
C TRP A 457 -10.22 15.94 -8.85
N ASN A 458 -9.28 15.39 -9.62
CA ASN A 458 -7.85 15.57 -9.41
C ASN A 458 -7.25 16.25 -10.64
N TYR A 459 -6.43 17.28 -10.41
CA TYR A 459 -5.70 18.06 -11.40
C TYR A 459 -4.23 18.00 -11.06
N GLY A 460 -3.38 17.64 -12.00
CA GLY A 460 -1.94 17.51 -11.78
C GLY A 460 -1.11 18.13 -12.89
N ILE A 461 0.01 18.72 -12.50
CA ILE A 461 1.08 19.11 -13.40
C ILE A 461 2.41 18.61 -12.84
N ASN A 462 3.29 18.16 -13.74
CA ASN A 462 4.61 17.68 -13.39
C ASN A 462 5.62 18.19 -14.42
N ALA A 463 6.81 18.54 -13.94
CA ALA A 463 7.97 18.81 -14.77
C ALA A 463 9.14 17.99 -14.25
N ASP A 464 9.78 17.18 -15.08
CA ASP A 464 11.03 16.53 -14.76
C ASP A 464 12.10 16.84 -15.80
N TYR A 465 13.31 17.13 -15.31
CA TYR A 465 14.47 17.46 -16.14
C TYR A 465 15.69 16.67 -15.70
N THR A 466 16.33 15.98 -16.65
CA THR A 466 17.58 15.24 -16.41
C THR A 466 18.72 15.96 -17.11
N LEU A 467 19.68 16.45 -16.31
CA LEU A 467 20.93 17.05 -16.77
C LEU A 467 22.03 15.99 -16.72
N TRP A 468 22.64 15.73 -17.86
CA TRP A 468 23.78 14.82 -17.98
C TRP A 468 25.09 15.58 -17.91
N LEU A 469 25.99 15.18 -17.01
CA LEU A 469 27.32 15.76 -16.76
C LEU A 469 28.36 14.65 -17.00
N GLY A 470 28.57 14.27 -18.26
CA GLY A 470 29.38 13.13 -18.62
C GLY A 470 28.72 11.82 -18.17
N SER A 471 29.38 11.07 -17.28
CA SER A 471 28.88 9.83 -16.68
C SER A 471 28.01 10.05 -15.42
N GLN A 472 27.79 11.28 -15.04
CA GLN A 472 26.96 11.67 -13.89
C GLN A 472 25.63 12.26 -14.36
N SER A 473 24.63 12.23 -13.50
CA SER A 473 23.33 12.87 -13.80
C SER A 473 22.76 13.59 -12.59
N ILE A 474 22.04 14.68 -12.87
CA ILE A 474 21.19 15.33 -11.89
C ILE A 474 19.78 15.38 -12.48
N ARG A 475 18.84 14.77 -11.78
CA ARG A 475 17.43 14.81 -12.13
C ARG A 475 16.68 15.73 -11.18
N PHE A 476 15.99 16.70 -11.73
CA PHE A 476 15.07 17.60 -11.02
C PHE A 476 13.65 17.18 -11.33
N ASN A 477 12.79 17.20 -10.33
CA ASN A 477 11.37 16.95 -10.47
C ASN A 477 10.57 17.97 -9.66
N ALA A 478 9.46 18.43 -10.22
CA ALA A 478 8.51 19.31 -9.56
C ALA A 478 7.09 18.85 -9.88
N ASP A 479 6.27 18.69 -8.85
CA ASP A 479 4.88 18.26 -8.94
C ASP A 479 3.96 19.24 -8.24
N TYR A 480 2.80 19.52 -8.84
CA TYR A 480 1.70 20.18 -8.17
C TYR A 480 0.41 19.45 -8.46
N TYR A 481 -0.36 19.17 -7.41
CA TYR A 481 -1.66 18.51 -7.49
C TYR A 481 -2.70 19.28 -6.69
N TYR A 482 -3.90 19.37 -7.28
CA TYR A 482 -5.10 19.85 -6.63
C TYR A 482 -6.19 18.79 -6.70
N THR A 483 -6.69 18.39 -5.54
CA THR A 483 -7.85 17.47 -5.43
C THR A 483 -9.00 18.20 -4.80
N ASP A 484 -10.15 18.22 -5.48
CA ASP A 484 -11.40 18.83 -5.02
C ASP A 484 -12.47 17.76 -4.84
N PHE A 485 -13.08 17.70 -3.67
CA PHE A 485 -14.10 16.70 -3.37
C PHE A 485 -15.50 17.23 -3.67
N ASP A 486 -16.19 16.59 -4.60
CA ASP A 486 -17.62 16.80 -4.83
C ASP A 486 -18.44 16.23 -3.66
N ARG A 487 -18.02 15.05 -3.17
CA ARG A 487 -18.62 14.31 -2.04
C ARG A 487 -17.50 13.60 -1.30
N GLN A 488 -17.51 13.69 0.02
CA GLN A 488 -16.53 13.04 0.88
C GLN A 488 -17.21 12.47 2.12
N VAL A 489 -16.72 11.34 2.60
CA VAL A 489 -17.01 10.81 3.92
C VAL A 489 -15.89 11.24 4.86
N ASN A 490 -16.25 11.75 6.01
CA ASN A 490 -15.30 12.24 7.00
C ASN A 490 -15.50 11.56 8.35
N VAL A 491 -14.39 11.27 9.02
CA VAL A 491 -14.40 10.91 10.43
C VAL A 491 -14.34 12.20 11.22
N ASP A 492 -15.41 12.52 11.94
CA ASP A 492 -15.48 13.73 12.78
C ASP A 492 -14.87 13.45 14.15
N TYR A 493 -13.68 13.99 14.35
CA TYR A 493 -12.95 13.95 15.62
C TYR A 493 -13.18 15.22 16.46
N ASP A 494 -13.82 16.24 15.90
CA ASP A 494 -13.85 17.60 16.45
C ASP A 494 -15.15 17.94 17.18
N SER A 495 -16.29 17.41 16.74
CA SER A 495 -17.60 17.89 17.20
C SER A 495 -17.96 17.39 18.60
N TYR A 496 -17.56 16.17 18.95
CA TYR A 496 -17.95 15.55 20.23
C TYR A 496 -16.76 14.83 20.88
N PRO A 497 -16.47 15.09 22.18
CA PRO A 497 -15.35 14.49 22.88
C PRO A 497 -15.41 12.96 22.98
N HIS A 498 -16.60 12.39 23.16
CA HIS A 498 -16.78 10.96 23.45
C HIS A 498 -17.41 10.18 22.29
N THR A 499 -17.51 10.79 21.12
CA THR A 499 -18.12 10.17 19.95
C THR A 499 -17.24 10.41 18.71
N LEU A 500 -17.04 9.37 17.93
CA LEU A 500 -16.44 9.42 16.60
C LEU A 500 -17.55 9.17 15.58
N THR A 501 -17.83 10.13 14.73
CA THR A 501 -18.88 9.99 13.72
C THR A 501 -18.27 9.88 12.33
N ILE A 502 -18.60 8.80 11.63
CA ILE A 502 -18.31 8.63 10.20
C ILE A 502 -19.55 9.05 9.44
N ALA A 503 -19.47 10.17 8.74
CA ALA A 503 -20.61 10.81 8.10
C ALA A 503 -20.24 11.47 6.77
N ASN A 504 -21.27 11.72 5.97
CA ASN A 504 -21.14 12.51 4.75
C ASN A 504 -20.79 13.96 5.08
N LEU A 505 -19.71 14.47 4.49
CA LEU A 505 -19.25 15.83 4.71
C LEU A 505 -20.27 16.86 4.23
N LYS A 506 -20.66 17.76 5.12
CA LYS A 506 -21.48 18.94 4.78
C LYS A 506 -20.56 20.17 4.68
N GLY A 507 -20.07 20.44 3.47
CA GLY A 507 -19.18 21.58 3.23
C GLY A 507 -18.11 21.26 2.18
N LYS A 508 -17.00 22.00 2.25
CA LYS A 508 -15.89 21.87 1.29
C LYS A 508 -14.76 21.02 1.86
N SER A 509 -14.10 20.27 0.98
CA SER A 509 -12.84 19.59 1.26
C SER A 509 -11.97 19.60 0.03
N TYR A 510 -10.67 19.89 0.22
CA TYR A 510 -9.68 19.90 -0.84
C TYR A 510 -8.28 19.60 -0.34
N SER A 511 -7.40 19.25 -1.27
CA SER A 511 -5.95 19.12 -1.02
C SER A 511 -5.16 19.82 -2.11
N HIS A 512 -4.21 20.66 -1.71
CA HIS A 512 -3.11 21.16 -2.54
C HIS A 512 -1.82 20.47 -2.08
N THR A 513 -1.09 19.87 -3.00
CA THR A 513 0.22 19.28 -2.73
C THR A 513 1.22 19.80 -3.74
N PHE A 514 2.33 20.36 -3.25
CA PHE A 514 3.47 20.76 -4.05
C PHE A 514 4.70 19.99 -3.59
N GLN A 515 5.44 19.39 -4.51
CA GLN A 515 6.67 18.65 -4.22
C GLN A 515 7.75 19.05 -5.22
N VAL A 516 8.97 19.22 -4.71
CA VAL A 516 10.19 19.32 -5.52
C VAL A 516 11.20 18.31 -5.00
N ASP A 517 11.92 17.68 -5.91
CA ASP A 517 13.02 16.80 -5.56
C ASP A 517 14.15 16.89 -6.59
N ALA A 518 15.37 16.65 -6.12
CA ALA A 518 16.56 16.56 -6.94
C ALA A 518 17.33 15.31 -6.57
N THR A 519 17.69 14.50 -7.58
CA THR A 519 18.48 13.28 -7.42
C THR A 519 19.78 13.42 -8.20
N TYR A 520 20.91 13.34 -7.51
CA TYR A 520 22.25 13.26 -8.09
C TYR A 520 22.74 11.83 -8.12
N GLU A 521 23.22 11.38 -9.25
CA GLU A 521 23.85 10.08 -9.44
C GLU A 521 25.28 10.28 -9.96
N SER A 522 26.26 9.80 -9.18
CA SER A 522 27.67 9.85 -9.53
C SER A 522 28.12 8.62 -10.30
N SER A 523 29.26 8.74 -10.99
CA SER A 523 29.93 7.60 -11.63
C SER A 523 30.70 6.69 -10.65
N PHE A 524 30.93 7.17 -9.40
CA PHE A 524 31.67 6.43 -8.36
C PHE A 524 30.77 5.76 -7.32
N GLY A 525 29.48 5.56 -7.63
CA GLY A 525 28.55 4.82 -6.78
C GLY A 525 27.80 5.62 -5.73
N LEU A 526 27.88 6.97 -5.71
CA LEU A 526 27.09 7.83 -4.83
C LEU A 526 25.79 8.25 -5.50
N SER A 527 24.66 8.06 -4.82
CA SER A 527 23.34 8.59 -5.16
C SER A 527 22.80 9.42 -4.00
N VAL A 528 22.37 10.64 -4.25
CA VAL A 528 21.78 11.52 -3.23
C VAL A 528 20.47 12.11 -3.74
N THR A 529 19.40 11.96 -2.98
CA THR A 529 18.10 12.58 -3.27
C THR A 529 17.74 13.54 -2.15
N ALA A 530 17.44 14.79 -2.50
CA ALA A 530 16.87 15.78 -1.62
C ALA A 530 15.46 16.14 -2.10
N ALA A 531 14.49 16.15 -1.20
CA ALA A 531 13.10 16.43 -1.55
C ALA A 531 12.42 17.29 -0.50
N TYR A 532 11.48 18.13 -0.96
CA TYR A 532 10.63 18.93 -0.10
C TYR A 532 9.19 18.92 -0.63
N ARG A 533 8.24 18.63 0.26
CA ARG A 533 6.82 18.59 -0.06
C ARG A 533 6.02 19.45 0.90
N LEU A 534 5.05 20.20 0.36
CA LEU A 534 4.07 21.00 1.08
C LEU A 534 2.67 20.41 0.86
N ASN A 535 1.86 20.36 1.92
CA ASN A 535 0.47 19.93 1.88
C ASN A 535 -0.41 21.03 2.53
N ASP A 536 -1.43 21.48 1.81
CA ASP A 536 -2.54 22.26 2.36
C ASP A 536 -3.84 21.47 2.16
N VAL A 537 -4.23 20.73 3.20
CA VAL A 537 -5.42 19.88 3.18
C VAL A 537 -6.43 20.46 4.15
N LYS A 538 -7.60 20.82 3.63
CA LYS A 538 -8.68 21.41 4.44
C LYS A 538 -9.99 20.66 4.26
N THR A 539 -10.72 20.56 5.35
CA THR A 539 -12.03 19.91 5.43
C THR A 539 -12.93 20.73 6.35
N THR A 540 -14.22 20.77 6.07
CA THR A 540 -15.20 21.47 6.90
C THR A 540 -15.53 20.66 8.15
N TYR A 541 -15.34 21.22 9.34
CA TYR A 541 -15.74 20.68 10.65
C TYR A 541 -16.61 21.73 11.36
N GLY A 542 -17.78 21.33 11.84
CA GLY A 542 -18.69 22.26 12.54
C GLY A 542 -19.02 23.52 11.73
N GLY A 543 -19.13 23.43 10.40
CA GLY A 543 -19.38 24.54 9.50
C GLY A 543 -18.16 25.45 9.20
N LYS A 544 -16.98 25.16 9.73
CA LYS A 544 -15.74 25.91 9.50
C LYS A 544 -14.75 25.08 8.67
N LEU A 545 -14.15 25.71 7.66
CA LEU A 545 -13.10 25.10 6.85
C LEU A 545 -11.78 25.15 7.61
N LEU A 546 -11.32 24.01 8.12
CA LEU A 546 -10.15 23.85 8.96
C LEU A 546 -9.10 22.94 8.30
N GLU A 547 -7.85 23.03 8.74
CA GLU A 547 -6.80 22.07 8.37
C GLU A 547 -7.24 20.66 8.81
N LYS A 548 -7.05 19.65 7.94
CA LYS A 548 -7.33 18.27 8.27
C LYS A 548 -6.45 17.82 9.44
N PRO A 549 -7.02 17.27 10.53
CA PRO A 549 -6.23 16.85 11.68
C PRO A 549 -5.28 15.71 11.33
N LEU A 550 -4.24 15.52 12.14
CA LEU A 550 -3.23 14.47 12.03
C LEU A 550 -2.53 14.43 10.65
N THR A 551 -2.47 15.59 9.97
CA THR A 551 -1.85 15.72 8.65
C THR A 551 -0.68 16.69 8.71
N PRO A 552 0.57 16.24 8.45
CA PRO A 552 1.74 17.12 8.41
C PRO A 552 1.65 18.15 7.28
N LYS A 553 2.01 19.41 7.57
CA LYS A 553 2.03 20.48 6.56
C LYS A 553 3.13 20.33 5.53
N TYR A 554 4.25 19.75 5.91
CA TYR A 554 5.39 19.52 5.01
C TYR A 554 6.16 18.25 5.38
N LYS A 555 6.95 17.79 4.42
CA LYS A 555 7.98 16.78 4.62
C LYS A 555 9.24 17.22 3.88
N ALA A 556 10.39 17.17 4.55
CA ALA A 556 11.70 17.24 3.92
C ALA A 556 12.36 15.86 4.02
N LEU A 557 13.00 15.42 2.95
CA LEU A 557 13.68 14.13 2.87
C LEU A 557 15.06 14.32 2.24
N LEU A 558 16.07 13.70 2.87
CA LEU A 558 17.40 13.55 2.31
C LEU A 558 17.78 12.09 2.38
N THR A 559 18.01 11.45 1.23
CA THR A 559 18.54 10.10 1.15
C THR A 559 19.92 10.12 0.51
N ALA A 560 20.83 9.33 1.02
CA ALA A 560 22.16 9.12 0.44
C ALA A 560 22.45 7.63 0.41
N SER A 561 22.94 7.13 -0.71
CA SER A 561 23.37 5.75 -0.88
C SER A 561 24.73 5.75 -1.54
N TYR A 562 25.67 5.01 -0.98
CA TYR A 562 27.02 4.87 -1.52
C TYR A 562 27.38 3.40 -1.64
N SER A 563 27.65 2.94 -2.86
CA SER A 563 28.21 1.61 -3.15
C SER A 563 29.67 1.73 -3.50
N THR A 564 30.52 0.88 -2.87
CA THR A 564 31.92 0.78 -3.22
C THR A 564 32.10 0.07 -4.58
N GLU A 565 33.31 0.11 -5.13
CA GLU A 565 33.63 -0.62 -6.36
C GLU A 565 33.22 -2.09 -6.27
N MET A 566 32.64 -2.62 -7.36
CA MET A 566 32.05 -3.96 -7.46
C MET A 566 30.89 -4.22 -6.47
N ASP A 567 30.26 -3.18 -5.95
CA ASP A 567 29.12 -3.24 -5.02
C ASP A 567 29.37 -4.12 -3.78
N ILE A 568 30.64 -4.18 -3.28
CA ILE A 568 30.99 -5.02 -2.11
C ILE A 568 30.35 -4.49 -0.84
N TRP A 569 30.41 -3.18 -0.61
CA TRP A 569 29.80 -2.51 0.52
C TRP A 569 28.82 -1.44 0.03
N GLN A 570 27.68 -1.38 0.67
CA GLN A 570 26.68 -0.35 0.45
C GLN A 570 26.34 0.33 1.79
N PHE A 571 26.29 1.65 1.78
CA PHE A 571 25.96 2.50 2.92
C PHE A 571 24.76 3.36 2.55
N ASP A 572 23.69 3.25 3.31
CA ASP A 572 22.45 3.96 3.07
C ASP A 572 22.09 4.83 4.28
N ALA A 573 21.66 6.05 4.03
CA ALA A 573 21.22 6.99 5.04
C ALA A 573 19.95 7.70 4.57
N THR A 574 18.96 7.81 5.44
CA THR A 574 17.70 8.52 5.18
C THR A 574 17.38 9.41 6.36
N LEU A 575 17.36 10.72 6.13
CA LEU A 575 16.88 11.73 7.07
C LEU A 575 15.55 12.29 6.60
N ALA A 576 14.49 12.10 7.37
CA ALA A 576 13.18 12.67 7.13
C ALA A 576 12.86 13.70 8.23
N VAL A 577 12.31 14.86 7.85
CA VAL A 577 11.74 15.82 8.77
C VAL A 577 10.28 15.99 8.43
N ASN A 578 9.41 15.48 9.31
CA ASN A 578 7.96 15.60 9.18
C ASN A 578 7.49 16.87 9.85
N GLY A 579 6.72 17.69 9.14
CA GLY A 579 6.20 18.96 9.63
C GLY A 579 5.14 18.81 10.69
N GLY A 580 4.92 19.87 11.45
CA GLY A 580 3.81 19.93 12.39
C GLY A 580 2.46 20.05 11.68
N GLY A 581 1.38 19.79 12.40
CA GLY A 581 0.02 19.85 11.90
C GLY A 581 -1.01 20.15 13.00
N ARG A 582 -2.28 20.17 12.61
CA ARG A 582 -3.40 20.36 13.52
C ARG A 582 -3.75 19.05 14.23
N MET A 583 -4.05 19.11 15.52
CA MET A 583 -4.78 18.07 16.26
C MET A 583 -6.29 18.34 16.18
N PRO A 584 -7.15 17.35 16.43
CA PRO A 584 -8.57 17.62 16.66
C PRO A 584 -8.79 18.63 17.78
N ALA A 585 -9.99 19.19 17.89
CA ALA A 585 -10.32 20.11 18.96
C ALA A 585 -10.08 19.45 20.33
N PRO A 586 -9.22 20.00 21.21
CA PRO A 586 -8.97 19.43 22.52
C PRO A 586 -10.18 19.65 23.43
N TYR A 587 -10.42 18.68 24.31
CA TYR A 587 -11.45 18.77 25.36
C TYR A 587 -10.80 18.67 26.75
N LEU A 588 -11.53 19.10 27.79
CA LEU A 588 -11.07 18.97 29.17
C LEU A 588 -11.32 17.54 29.69
N THR A 589 -10.28 16.95 30.23
CA THR A 589 -10.33 15.67 30.95
C THR A 589 -10.79 15.86 32.37
N ALA A 590 -11.08 14.78 33.10
CA ALA A 590 -11.63 14.84 34.48
C ALA A 590 -10.72 15.55 35.49
N ASP A 591 -9.41 15.57 35.24
CA ASP A 591 -8.40 16.28 36.05
C ASP A 591 -8.27 17.76 35.71
N GLY A 592 -9.07 18.27 34.76
CA GLY A 592 -9.05 19.68 34.30
C GLY A 592 -7.93 20.03 33.32
N SER A 593 -7.16 19.04 32.86
CA SER A 593 -6.18 19.24 31.78
C SER A 593 -6.83 19.12 30.41
N TYR A 594 -6.16 19.61 29.36
CA TYR A 594 -6.58 19.32 27.99
C TYR A 594 -6.09 17.96 27.54
N SER A 595 -6.92 17.23 26.80
CA SER A 595 -6.64 15.89 26.23
C SER A 595 -5.36 15.84 25.40
N TRP A 596 -5.10 16.89 24.61
CA TRP A 596 -3.90 17.09 23.78
C TRP A 596 -3.70 18.56 23.39
N PRO A 597 -2.52 18.94 22.88
CA PRO A 597 -2.30 20.30 22.36
C PRO A 597 -3.05 20.50 21.04
N GLU A 598 -3.41 21.74 20.70
CA GLU A 598 -4.09 22.09 19.44
C GLU A 598 -3.26 21.71 18.18
N ARG A 599 -1.95 21.63 18.33
CA ARG A 599 -1.02 21.32 17.24
C ARG A 599 0.11 20.43 17.71
N PHE A 600 0.48 19.47 16.85
CA PHE A 600 1.73 18.72 17.01
C PHE A 600 2.90 19.42 16.31
N LYS A 601 4.11 19.18 16.82
CA LYS A 601 5.35 19.80 16.33
C LYS A 601 6.00 18.96 15.25
N ALA A 602 6.89 19.59 14.46
CA ALA A 602 7.75 18.88 13.53
C ALA A 602 8.73 17.97 14.27
N PHE A 603 9.09 16.85 13.63
CA PHE A 603 10.03 15.89 14.19
C PHE A 603 10.94 15.26 13.10
N PRO A 604 12.21 15.00 13.44
CA PRO A 604 13.14 14.32 12.57
C PRO A 604 13.13 12.81 12.80
N GLN A 605 13.45 12.04 11.77
CA GLN A 605 13.75 10.60 11.83
C GLN A 605 14.99 10.33 10.99
N LEU A 606 15.96 9.58 11.55
CA LEU A 606 17.18 9.17 10.87
C LEU A 606 17.23 7.65 10.82
N ASN A 607 17.38 7.10 9.63
CA ASN A 607 17.61 5.67 9.40
C ASN A 607 18.95 5.47 8.71
N LEU A 608 19.70 4.47 9.13
CA LEU A 608 20.99 4.10 8.57
C LEU A 608 21.03 2.59 8.32
N GLN A 609 21.66 2.19 7.22
CA GLN A 609 21.92 0.78 6.92
C GLN A 609 23.30 0.62 6.30
N VAL A 610 23.98 -0.48 6.63
CA VAL A 610 25.19 -0.96 5.98
C VAL A 610 24.93 -2.36 5.48
N THR A 611 25.21 -2.62 4.20
CA THR A 611 25.07 -3.93 3.59
C THR A 611 26.42 -4.38 3.03
N ARG A 612 26.82 -5.61 3.34
CA ARG A 612 27.95 -6.27 2.70
C ARG A 612 27.45 -7.35 1.76
N TRP A 613 27.80 -7.22 0.49
CA TRP A 613 27.45 -8.17 -0.56
C TRP A 613 28.56 -9.19 -0.76
N PHE A 614 28.17 -10.45 -0.87
CA PHE A 614 29.00 -11.57 -1.26
C PHE A 614 28.38 -12.24 -2.49
N ARG A 615 29.07 -13.18 -3.10
CA ARG A 615 28.59 -13.83 -4.33
C ARG A 615 27.23 -14.51 -4.19
N HIS A 616 26.94 -15.16 -3.05
CA HIS A 616 25.74 -15.97 -2.84
C HIS A 616 24.87 -15.47 -1.67
N PHE A 617 25.31 -14.46 -0.96
CA PHE A 617 24.57 -13.91 0.17
C PHE A 617 24.94 -12.45 0.43
N SER A 618 24.11 -11.75 1.18
CA SER A 618 24.46 -10.46 1.76
C SER A 618 24.06 -10.41 3.23
N ILE A 619 24.81 -9.64 4.01
CA ILE A 619 24.51 -9.34 5.41
C ILE A 619 24.23 -7.85 5.47
N TYR A 620 23.17 -7.46 6.14
CA TYR A 620 22.84 -6.07 6.38
C TYR A 620 22.57 -5.82 7.86
N ALA A 621 22.95 -4.64 8.33
CA ALA A 621 22.67 -4.18 9.69
C ALA A 621 22.37 -2.69 9.65
N GLY A 622 21.49 -2.24 10.52
CA GLY A 622 21.08 -0.84 10.52
C GLY A 622 20.32 -0.44 11.76
N GLY A 623 19.80 0.77 11.69
CA GLY A 623 18.91 1.29 12.72
C GLY A 623 17.89 2.24 12.15
N GLU A 624 16.71 2.19 12.72
CA GLU A 624 15.58 3.04 12.40
C GLU A 624 15.32 4.03 13.52
N ASN A 625 14.80 5.20 13.14
CA ASN A 625 14.47 6.28 14.08
C ASN A 625 15.62 6.57 15.07
N LEU A 626 16.87 6.61 14.59
CA LEU A 626 18.06 6.83 15.41
C LEU A 626 18.09 8.20 16.11
N THR A 627 17.19 9.12 15.74
CA THR A 627 16.94 10.34 16.51
C THR A 627 16.27 10.07 17.85
N GLY A 628 15.72 8.87 18.04
CA GLY A 628 15.00 8.46 19.25
C GLY A 628 13.71 9.26 19.50
N PHE A 629 13.20 9.98 18.47
CA PHE A 629 11.99 10.76 18.63
C PHE A 629 10.78 9.84 18.85
N ARG A 630 9.96 10.16 19.86
CA ARG A 630 8.69 9.48 20.15
C ARG A 630 7.59 10.52 20.36
N GLN A 631 6.38 10.19 19.93
CA GLN A 631 5.20 10.93 20.32
C GLN A 631 5.01 10.83 21.83
N LYS A 632 4.88 11.97 22.50
CA LYS A 632 4.54 11.99 23.93
C LYS A 632 3.04 11.71 24.09
N ASN A 633 2.68 10.88 25.05
CA ASN A 633 1.31 10.49 25.37
C ASN A 633 0.55 10.02 24.11
N PRO A 634 0.99 8.96 23.43
CA PRO A 634 0.28 8.42 22.27
C PRO A 634 -1.11 7.89 22.67
N ILE A 635 -1.25 7.40 23.90
CA ILE A 635 -2.50 6.91 24.47
C ILE A 635 -3.02 7.92 25.51
N ILE A 636 -4.20 8.43 25.25
CA ILE A 636 -4.89 9.39 26.10
C ILE A 636 -5.63 8.64 27.21
N CYS A 637 -5.56 9.13 28.45
CA CYS A 637 -6.17 8.51 29.64
C CYS A 637 -5.78 7.03 29.81
N SER A 638 -4.50 6.70 29.59
CA SER A 638 -3.97 5.33 29.73
C SER A 638 -4.17 4.74 31.14
N SER A 639 -4.25 5.59 32.18
CA SER A 639 -4.51 5.16 33.56
C SER A 639 -5.94 4.65 33.79
N ASP A 640 -6.90 4.99 32.93
CA ASP A 640 -8.28 4.51 32.98
C ASP A 640 -8.77 4.12 31.55
N PRO A 641 -8.36 2.95 31.06
CA PRO A 641 -8.68 2.53 29.69
C PRO A 641 -10.15 2.15 29.49
N TRP A 642 -10.93 2.09 30.55
CA TRP A 642 -12.37 1.82 30.52
C TRP A 642 -13.21 3.10 30.43
N SER A 643 -12.57 4.25 30.56
CA SER A 643 -13.18 5.57 30.43
C SER A 643 -13.53 5.91 28.98
N PRO A 644 -14.62 6.64 28.71
CA PRO A 644 -14.89 7.21 27.39
C PRO A 644 -13.86 8.25 26.94
N ASN A 645 -12.95 8.67 27.81
CA ASN A 645 -11.82 9.54 27.50
C ASN A 645 -10.59 8.78 26.97
N PHE A 646 -10.58 7.46 27.09
CA PHE A 646 -9.47 6.64 26.57
C PHE A 646 -9.40 6.71 25.06
N ASP A 647 -8.23 7.01 24.51
CA ASP A 647 -8.04 7.07 23.07
C ASP A 647 -6.60 6.75 22.64
N SER A 648 -6.45 5.72 21.82
CA SER A 648 -5.20 5.28 21.21
C SER A 648 -5.06 5.72 19.74
N THR A 649 -6.05 6.42 19.18
CA THR A 649 -6.12 6.72 17.73
C THR A 649 -5.54 8.10 17.36
N MET A 650 -5.04 8.87 18.33
CA MET A 650 -4.50 10.23 18.11
C MET A 650 -3.01 10.22 17.74
N ILE A 651 -2.64 9.37 16.80
CA ILE A 651 -1.25 9.15 16.40
C ILE A 651 -0.85 10.08 15.26
N TRP A 652 0.20 10.89 15.49
CA TRP A 652 0.77 11.82 14.52
C TRP A 652 2.29 11.64 14.29
N GLY A 653 2.96 10.89 15.13
CA GLY A 653 4.40 10.63 15.09
C GLY A 653 4.75 9.21 15.46
N PRO A 654 6.05 8.85 15.45
CA PRO A 654 6.49 7.52 15.89
C PRO A 654 6.10 7.26 17.34
N VAL A 655 5.59 6.07 17.61
CA VAL A 655 5.32 5.59 18.97
C VAL A 655 6.56 4.89 19.51
N GLN A 656 7.24 4.12 18.66
CA GLN A 656 8.47 3.41 18.96
C GLN A 656 9.69 4.30 18.78
N GLY A 657 10.68 4.17 19.67
CA GLY A 657 11.94 4.91 19.62
C GLY A 657 12.96 4.36 18.61
N ALA A 658 14.24 4.55 18.92
CA ALA A 658 15.32 4.01 18.11
C ALA A 658 15.34 2.48 18.18
N MET A 659 15.48 1.83 17.03
CA MET A 659 15.54 0.39 16.88
C MET A 659 16.77 0.00 16.06
N ALA A 660 17.44 -1.08 16.45
CA ALA A 660 18.55 -1.67 15.69
C ALA A 660 18.11 -3.01 15.09
N TYR A 661 18.69 -3.37 13.95
CA TYR A 661 18.37 -4.63 13.28
C TYR A 661 19.57 -5.23 12.56
N VAL A 662 19.48 -6.53 12.31
CA VAL A 662 20.40 -7.29 11.47
C VAL A 662 19.65 -8.28 10.62
N GLY A 663 20.13 -8.54 9.42
CA GLY A 663 19.56 -9.56 8.56
C GLY A 663 20.54 -10.17 7.58
N ILE A 664 20.13 -11.27 6.98
CA ILE A 664 20.89 -12.02 5.98
C ILE A 664 19.99 -12.37 4.81
N ARG A 665 20.49 -12.20 3.59
CA ARG A 665 19.86 -12.66 2.35
C ARG A 665 20.75 -13.72 1.72
N LEU A 666 20.21 -14.91 1.52
CA LEU A 666 20.89 -16.06 0.92
C LEU A 666 20.29 -16.35 -0.44
N ASN A 667 21.11 -16.58 -1.46
CA ASN A 667 20.67 -16.92 -2.81
C ASN A 667 21.34 -18.20 -3.29
N PHE A 668 20.55 -19.25 -3.52
CA PHE A 668 20.98 -20.54 -4.01
C PHE A 668 20.42 -20.78 -5.42
N GLY A 669 21.29 -20.73 -6.44
CA GLY A 669 20.90 -20.91 -7.85
C GLY A 669 20.35 -19.66 -8.55
N LYS A 670 19.90 -18.63 -7.84
CA LYS A 670 19.47 -17.34 -8.39
C LYS A 670 20.67 -16.40 -8.55
N LEU A 671 21.35 -16.47 -9.67
CA LEU A 671 22.50 -15.60 -10.03
C LEU A 671 22.21 -14.82 -11.30
#